data_658e81788601b2d52877e04cb20ace46
#
_entry.id   658e81788601b2d52877e04cb20ace46
#
_cell.length_a   1.000
_cell.length_b   1.000
_cell.length_c   1.000
_cell.angle_alpha   90.00
_cell.angle_beta   90.00
_cell.angle_gamma   90.00
#
_symmetry.space_group_name_H-M   'P 1'
#
loop_
_entity.id
_entity.type
_entity.pdbx_description
1 polymer ?
#
loop_
_entity_poly.entity_id
_entity_poly.type
_entity_poly.pdbx_seq_one_letter_code
_entity_poly.pdbx_strand_id
1 'polypeptide(L)'
;MRRILLTYILLFVLGLLAAQAQRPLNTLDNRDRYGNQVDPSTQPDSLDTSTDVQSIPPKLYMWQLSETLGNRTIVPADTLSLNFQNTNLVDGMTGQYNFLGNLGSPRLSRIFFDRESTEPTIFMTPFSSFFVRPDQVFFTNSNVPYTNLTYYKAGNKVNGEERFKSYFSVNVNKRLAFGFNFDYLYGRGYYSNQSTSHFDAGIFGSYIGERYQLQAVYNNFFMKMNENGGIANDGYITRPDTMADGKKEYESTTIPVKLEQTSNRNKDFYIYLTQRYRLGFKRRVLKEVAQNNSVKQNFAPTAASTAMIPDTAITDSLGMDRLGADSLGTDSLSAERLAMKKSLSLDSLNNATALAEDTNYVEEFVPVTSFIHTFKVERSRHRFQSYSEPEGMYENTYFNKNGSVSRDSTTAFSIKNIFGIALLEGFNKYAKAGLTAYISHKFSRYDLMNADSMTVDRFTEQEIFVGGELAKRQGKVLHYSIDGEIGIMDKALGQFRVHGNMDLNFRLGKDTVNLIARGFVTNTLPSFYMRHYHSNHFFWDNDNMEKEFRTRVEGELNIDRWGTNLRAGVENVKNYTYFNQKAVPEQYSGNIQILSATLKQNFRAGIFHLDNEVTWQKSSNETILPLPQLSLYSNLYILTKLAKKVLTVQLGADVRYFTKYNAPAYTPAVQQFHLQPENDQVEIGGYPIVNIYANLQLKRTRLFAMYSHVNQGMGTRNSFLVPHYPINPSLLKIGVSWNFYD
;
A
#
# COMPACT_ATOMS: atom_id res chain seq x y z
N MET A 1 -21.73 -19.06 -15.44
CA MET A 1 -20.29 -19.15 -15.13
C MET A 1 -19.89 -18.45 -13.82
N ARG A 2 -20.28 -17.17 -13.54
CA ARG A 2 -19.88 -16.44 -12.31
C ARG A 2 -20.32 -17.11 -10.99
N ARG A 3 -21.55 -17.63 -10.91
CA ARG A 3 -22.04 -18.31 -9.69
C ARG A 3 -21.31 -19.64 -9.44
N ILE A 4 -20.95 -20.35 -10.50
CA ILE A 4 -20.24 -21.61 -10.43
C ILE A 4 -18.79 -21.37 -9.93
N LEU A 5 -18.10 -20.34 -10.43
CA LEU A 5 -16.74 -20.00 -9.98
C LEU A 5 -16.70 -19.58 -8.49
N LEU A 6 -17.66 -18.77 -8.04
CA LEU A 6 -17.80 -18.39 -6.64
C LEU A 6 -18.08 -19.59 -5.74
N THR A 7 -18.91 -20.54 -6.21
CA THR A 7 -19.19 -21.77 -5.47
C THR A 7 -17.96 -22.65 -5.37
N TYR A 8 -17.16 -22.79 -6.43
CA TYR A 8 -15.90 -23.53 -6.39
C TYR A 8 -14.82 -22.87 -5.52
N ILE A 9 -14.70 -21.54 -5.54
CA ILE A 9 -13.79 -20.80 -4.65
C ILE A 9 -14.25 -20.98 -3.19
N LEU A 10 -15.55 -20.87 -2.92
CA LEU A 10 -16.08 -21.07 -1.58
C LEU A 10 -15.89 -22.51 -1.08
N LEU A 11 -16.11 -23.50 -1.95
CA LEU A 11 -15.86 -24.92 -1.66
C LEU A 11 -14.37 -25.22 -1.48
N PHE A 12 -13.48 -24.57 -2.25
CA PHE A 12 -12.04 -24.69 -2.08
C PHE A 12 -11.59 -24.11 -0.75
N VAL A 13 -12.08 -22.91 -0.38
CA VAL A 13 -11.78 -22.27 0.92
C VAL A 13 -12.38 -23.09 2.08
N LEU A 14 -13.61 -23.58 1.95
CA LEU A 14 -14.22 -24.47 2.94
C LEU A 14 -13.51 -25.83 3.02
N GLY A 15 -13.01 -26.35 1.90
CA GLY A 15 -12.20 -27.57 1.86
C GLY A 15 -10.85 -27.41 2.57
N LEU A 16 -10.20 -26.26 2.43
CA LEU A 16 -8.97 -25.89 3.17
C LEU A 16 -9.24 -25.75 4.67
N LEU A 17 -10.38 -25.16 5.05
CA LEU A 17 -10.79 -25.05 6.46
C LEU A 17 -11.14 -26.42 7.06
N ALA A 18 -11.76 -27.32 6.29
CA ALA A 18 -12.06 -28.69 6.71
C ALA A 18 -10.80 -29.55 6.84
N ALA A 19 -9.80 -29.35 6.00
CA ALA A 19 -8.50 -30.02 6.10
C ALA A 19 -7.70 -29.61 7.35
N GLN A 20 -7.90 -28.39 7.86
CA GLN A 20 -7.31 -27.97 9.13
C GLN A 20 -8.12 -28.44 10.36
N ALA A 21 -9.41 -28.73 10.20
CA ALA A 21 -10.27 -29.25 11.28
C ALA A 21 -10.10 -30.74 11.55
N GLN A 22 -9.45 -31.49 10.67
CA GLN A 22 -9.10 -32.89 10.89
C GLN A 22 -7.72 -33.01 11.58
N ARG A 23 -7.57 -32.45 12.80
CA ARG A 23 -6.68 -33.08 13.76
C ARG A 23 -7.37 -34.37 14.22
N PRO A 24 -6.70 -35.54 14.15
CA PRO A 24 -7.26 -36.72 14.78
C PRO A 24 -7.50 -36.37 16.25
N LEU A 25 -8.73 -36.45 16.72
CA LEU A 25 -8.98 -36.61 18.12
C LEU A 25 -8.11 -37.81 18.54
N ASN A 26 -7.06 -37.55 19.30
CA ASN A 26 -6.42 -38.59 20.08
C ASN A 26 -7.52 -39.13 21.01
N THR A 27 -8.19 -40.16 20.56
CA THR A 27 -8.81 -41.08 21.48
C THR A 27 -7.69 -41.53 22.39
N LEU A 28 -7.80 -41.19 23.66
CA LEU A 28 -6.97 -41.69 24.74
C LEU A 28 -6.99 -43.21 24.63
N ASP A 29 -6.02 -43.77 23.95
CA ASP A 29 -5.76 -45.20 23.97
C ASP A 29 -4.99 -45.46 25.29
N ASN A 30 -5.70 -45.92 26.29
CA ASN A 30 -5.19 -46.28 27.62
C ASN A 30 -4.36 -47.57 27.53
N ARG A 31 -3.42 -47.63 26.58
CA ARG A 31 -2.47 -48.75 26.43
C ARG A 31 -1.07 -48.26 26.69
N ASP A 32 -0.34 -49.05 27.44
CA ASP A 32 1.08 -48.83 27.65
C ASP A 32 1.90 -49.02 26.33
N ARG A 33 3.19 -48.72 26.37
CA ARG A 33 4.12 -48.83 25.23
C ARG A 33 4.22 -50.26 24.64
N TYR A 34 3.60 -51.25 25.32
CA TYR A 34 3.59 -52.68 24.95
C TYR A 34 2.19 -53.19 24.61
N GLY A 35 1.17 -52.31 24.58
CA GLY A 35 -0.18 -52.65 24.14
C GLY A 35 -1.11 -53.21 25.22
N ASN A 36 -0.74 -53.14 26.51
CA ASN A 36 -1.55 -53.62 27.63
C ASN A 36 -2.49 -52.51 28.14
N GLN A 37 -3.72 -52.84 28.54
CA GLN A 37 -4.62 -51.90 29.20
C GLN A 37 -4.08 -51.53 30.59
N VAL A 38 -3.95 -50.24 30.87
CA VAL A 38 -3.54 -49.72 32.19
C VAL A 38 -4.78 -49.50 33.06
N ASP A 39 -4.83 -50.15 34.25
CA ASP A 39 -5.92 -49.98 35.20
C ASP A 39 -5.82 -48.61 35.87
N PRO A 40 -6.91 -47.81 35.86
CA PRO A 40 -6.90 -46.43 36.41
C PRO A 40 -6.66 -46.31 37.94
N SER A 41 -6.65 -47.42 38.65
CA SER A 41 -6.51 -47.43 40.12
C SER A 41 -5.06 -47.48 40.65
N THR A 42 -4.05 -47.52 39.77
CA THR A 42 -2.63 -47.60 40.15
C THR A 42 -1.83 -46.39 39.65
N GLN A 43 -2.28 -45.19 39.83
CA GLN A 43 -1.42 -44.03 39.66
C GLN A 43 -0.76 -43.70 41.00
N PRO A 44 0.60 -43.71 41.11
CA PRO A 44 1.27 -43.12 42.25
C PRO A 44 1.18 -41.60 42.10
N ASP A 45 0.78 -40.95 43.20
CA ASP A 45 0.76 -39.50 43.35
C ASP A 45 2.12 -38.88 42.99
N SER A 46 2.03 -37.79 42.25
CA SER A 46 3.02 -36.74 42.03
C SER A 46 4.41 -37.13 41.52
N LEU A 47 4.55 -37.06 40.18
CA LEU A 47 5.69 -36.37 39.56
C LEU A 47 5.13 -35.53 38.44
N ASP A 48 5.01 -34.25 38.71
CA ASP A 48 4.69 -33.20 37.77
C ASP A 48 5.83 -33.08 36.76
N THR A 49 5.81 -33.93 35.74
CA THR A 49 6.59 -33.77 34.52
C THR A 49 5.65 -33.31 33.43
N SER A 50 5.03 -32.14 33.65
CA SER A 50 4.63 -31.30 32.54
C SER A 50 5.93 -30.83 31.89
N THR A 51 6.45 -31.61 30.95
CA THR A 51 7.26 -31.05 29.88
C THR A 51 6.32 -30.10 29.13
N ASP A 52 6.21 -28.88 29.66
CA ASP A 52 5.75 -27.75 28.90
C ASP A 52 6.61 -27.69 27.65
N VAL A 53 6.13 -28.29 26.57
CA VAL A 53 6.60 -27.97 25.24
C VAL A 53 6.24 -26.50 25.10
N GLN A 54 7.17 -25.61 25.51
CA GLN A 54 7.04 -24.18 25.31
C GLN A 54 6.76 -23.99 23.83
N SER A 55 5.50 -23.78 23.50
CA SER A 55 5.08 -23.50 22.14
C SER A 55 5.82 -22.24 21.70
N ILE A 56 6.74 -22.40 20.74
CA ILE A 56 7.49 -21.26 20.19
C ILE A 56 6.46 -20.25 19.70
N PRO A 57 6.46 -19.03 20.24
CA PRO A 57 5.46 -18.04 19.85
C PRO A 57 5.54 -17.78 18.33
N PRO A 58 4.42 -17.63 17.64
CA PRO A 58 4.40 -17.39 16.21
C PRO A 58 5.18 -16.11 15.89
N LYS A 59 6.18 -16.23 14.99
CA LYS A 59 6.98 -15.11 14.49
C LYS A 59 6.61 -14.87 13.04
N LEU A 60 6.11 -13.69 12.75
CA LEU A 60 5.75 -13.24 11.41
C LEU A 60 6.60 -12.00 11.06
N TYR A 61 7.36 -12.10 9.98
CA TYR A 61 8.09 -10.99 9.38
C TYR A 61 7.49 -10.69 8.02
N MET A 62 7.20 -9.41 7.76
CA MET A 62 6.69 -8.94 6.49
C MET A 62 7.60 -7.88 5.91
N TRP A 63 7.74 -7.86 4.58
CA TRP A 63 8.50 -6.82 3.87
C TRP A 63 7.94 -6.56 2.49
N GLN A 64 8.28 -5.41 1.97
CA GLN A 64 8.07 -5.00 0.58
C GLN A 64 9.43 -4.83 -0.12
N LEU A 65 9.41 -4.71 -1.44
CA LEU A 65 10.61 -4.56 -2.27
C LEU A 65 10.57 -3.25 -3.03
N SER A 66 11.72 -2.59 -3.19
CA SER A 66 11.82 -1.54 -4.19
C SER A 66 11.76 -2.16 -5.59
N GLU A 67 10.97 -1.56 -6.50
CA GLU A 67 10.76 -2.12 -7.85
C GLU A 67 12.07 -2.20 -8.66
N THR A 68 12.99 -1.25 -8.47
CA THR A 68 14.23 -1.15 -9.24
C THR A 68 15.28 -2.17 -8.80
N LEU A 69 15.66 -2.15 -7.52
CA LEU A 69 16.79 -2.92 -7.01
C LEU A 69 16.40 -4.11 -6.12
N GLY A 70 15.11 -4.34 -5.89
CA GLY A 70 14.64 -5.38 -4.97
C GLY A 70 15.13 -5.19 -3.54
N ASN A 71 15.39 -3.96 -3.12
CA ASN A 71 15.76 -3.63 -1.75
C ASN A 71 14.58 -3.85 -0.82
N ARG A 72 14.82 -4.50 0.32
CA ARG A 72 13.76 -4.85 1.27
C ARG A 72 13.49 -3.74 2.26
N THR A 73 12.22 -3.44 2.46
CA THR A 73 11.71 -2.58 3.53
C THR A 73 10.83 -3.43 4.44
N ILE A 74 11.18 -3.52 5.72
CA ILE A 74 10.35 -4.25 6.70
C ILE A 74 9.10 -3.42 6.95
N VAL A 75 7.95 -4.11 6.94
CA VAL A 75 6.65 -3.52 7.24
C VAL A 75 6.00 -4.30 8.38
N PRO A 76 5.24 -3.65 9.27
CA PRO A 76 4.51 -4.36 10.30
C PRO A 76 3.40 -5.21 9.66
N ALA A 77 3.09 -6.34 10.29
CA ALA A 77 1.87 -7.07 9.97
C ALA A 77 0.64 -6.17 10.21
N ASP A 78 -0.42 -6.35 9.38
CA ASP A 78 -1.65 -5.57 9.56
C ASP A 78 -2.32 -5.93 10.89
N THR A 79 -1.98 -5.17 11.92
CA THR A 79 -2.55 -5.26 13.27
C THR A 79 -3.31 -3.99 13.65
N LEU A 80 -3.64 -3.13 12.68
CA LEU A 80 -4.36 -1.88 12.91
C LEU A 80 -5.64 -2.13 13.71
N SER A 81 -5.67 -1.67 14.95
CA SER A 81 -6.82 -1.80 15.86
C SER A 81 -7.77 -0.62 15.78
N LEU A 82 -7.27 0.54 15.33
CA LEU A 82 -7.99 1.81 15.30
C LEU A 82 -8.34 2.22 13.87
N ASN A 83 -9.46 2.94 13.72
CA ASN A 83 -9.91 3.52 12.45
C ASN A 83 -10.09 2.50 11.31
N PHE A 84 -10.42 1.26 11.67
CA PHE A 84 -10.59 0.17 10.71
C PHE A 84 -11.72 0.45 9.70
N GLN A 85 -12.73 1.23 10.07
CA GLN A 85 -13.82 1.67 9.18
C GLN A 85 -13.32 2.41 7.94
N ASN A 86 -12.15 3.06 7.98
CA ASN A 86 -11.60 3.84 6.88
C ASN A 86 -10.72 3.03 5.91
N THR A 87 -10.37 1.79 6.23
CA THR A 87 -9.40 0.99 5.44
C THR A 87 -9.92 0.52 4.07
N ASN A 88 -11.24 0.44 3.89
CA ASN A 88 -11.85 -0.04 2.65
C ASN A 88 -12.51 1.07 1.81
N LEU A 89 -12.41 2.33 2.25
CA LEU A 89 -13.03 3.46 1.57
C LEU A 89 -12.16 3.98 0.42
N VAL A 90 -12.79 4.31 -0.69
CA VAL A 90 -12.13 4.89 -1.86
C VAL A 90 -11.62 6.31 -1.60
N ASP A 91 -12.22 7.03 -0.67
CA ASP A 91 -11.88 8.40 -0.28
C ASP A 91 -10.62 8.51 0.60
N GLY A 92 -10.00 7.37 0.95
CA GLY A 92 -8.77 7.29 1.76
C GLY A 92 -9.00 7.30 3.27
N MET A 93 -7.94 7.12 4.03
CA MET A 93 -8.01 7.01 5.50
C MET A 93 -8.52 8.30 6.16
N THR A 94 -8.20 9.45 5.61
CA THR A 94 -8.59 10.78 6.11
C THR A 94 -9.52 11.52 5.15
N GLY A 95 -10.06 10.82 4.15
CA GLY A 95 -10.98 11.39 3.20
C GLY A 95 -10.36 12.40 2.24
N GLN A 96 -9.06 12.29 1.94
CA GLN A 96 -8.31 13.25 1.14
C GLN A 96 -8.49 13.11 -0.38
N TYR A 97 -9.28 12.15 -0.86
CA TYR A 97 -9.51 11.93 -2.29
C TYR A 97 -10.88 12.45 -2.74
N ASN A 98 -10.90 13.04 -3.92
CA ASN A 98 -12.10 13.17 -4.74
C ASN A 98 -12.33 11.86 -5.49
N PHE A 99 -13.58 11.42 -5.59
CA PHE A 99 -13.97 10.21 -6.31
C PHE A 99 -15.42 10.33 -6.80
N LEU A 100 -15.82 9.46 -7.73
CA LEU A 100 -17.11 9.58 -8.41
C LEU A 100 -18.31 9.02 -7.64
N GLY A 101 -18.16 8.75 -6.34
CA GLY A 101 -19.24 8.32 -5.46
C GLY A 101 -19.28 6.81 -5.21
N ASN A 102 -19.02 5.94 -6.17
CA ASN A 102 -19.12 4.49 -6.01
C ASN A 102 -17.80 3.87 -5.54
N LEU A 103 -17.86 2.79 -4.76
CA LEU A 103 -16.68 2.01 -4.39
C LEU A 103 -15.96 1.51 -5.65
N GLY A 104 -14.66 1.70 -5.74
CA GLY A 104 -13.87 1.34 -6.91
C GLY A 104 -13.94 2.33 -8.08
N SER A 105 -14.54 3.50 -7.89
CA SER A 105 -14.52 4.57 -8.91
C SER A 105 -13.16 5.26 -8.98
N PRO A 106 -12.86 5.97 -10.08
CA PRO A 106 -11.66 6.79 -10.22
C PRO A 106 -11.52 7.78 -9.08
N ARG A 107 -10.29 8.00 -8.61
CA ARG A 107 -10.01 8.96 -7.56
C ARG A 107 -8.82 9.85 -7.87
N LEU A 108 -8.84 11.05 -7.30
CA LEU A 108 -7.76 12.04 -7.40
C LEU A 108 -7.48 12.62 -6.01
N SER A 109 -6.23 12.60 -5.55
CA SER A 109 -5.87 13.26 -4.29
C SER A 109 -6.05 14.77 -4.38
N ARG A 110 -6.73 15.36 -3.38
CA ARG A 110 -6.81 16.82 -3.20
C ARG A 110 -5.48 17.41 -2.73
N ILE A 111 -4.65 16.59 -2.07
CA ILE A 111 -3.32 16.98 -1.60
C ILE A 111 -2.34 16.70 -2.72
N PHE A 112 -1.71 17.75 -3.27
CA PHE A 112 -0.83 17.62 -4.44
C PHE A 112 0.38 16.72 -4.18
N PHE A 113 0.96 16.81 -2.99
CA PHE A 113 2.15 16.03 -2.63
C PHE A 113 1.86 14.52 -2.52
N ASP A 114 0.59 14.13 -2.37
CA ASP A 114 0.16 12.73 -2.29
C ASP A 114 -0.40 12.20 -3.62
N ARG A 115 -0.27 12.97 -4.73
CA ARG A 115 -0.63 12.50 -6.07
C ARG A 115 0.43 11.55 -6.57
N GLU A 116 0.00 10.34 -6.88
CA GLU A 116 0.85 9.30 -7.44
C GLU A 116 0.91 9.42 -8.97
N SER A 117 2.10 9.14 -9.53
CA SER A 117 2.27 8.90 -10.95
C SER A 117 2.41 7.40 -11.14
N THR A 118 1.50 6.80 -11.91
CA THR A 118 1.55 5.37 -12.21
C THR A 118 1.90 5.14 -13.66
N GLU A 119 2.85 4.27 -13.89
CA GLU A 119 3.14 3.68 -15.18
C GLU A 119 2.51 2.27 -15.25
N PRO A 120 2.23 1.70 -16.40
CA PRO A 120 2.62 2.15 -17.74
C PRO A 120 1.59 3.00 -18.45
N THR A 121 0.38 3.15 -17.90
CA THR A 121 -0.70 3.85 -18.60
C THR A 121 -1.40 4.88 -17.72
N ILE A 122 -1.81 6.00 -18.32
CA ILE A 122 -2.61 7.02 -17.61
C ILE A 122 -3.95 6.46 -17.11
N PHE A 123 -4.49 5.42 -17.76
CA PHE A 123 -5.79 4.81 -17.41
C PHE A 123 -5.76 4.05 -16.08
N MET A 124 -4.58 3.69 -15.57
CA MET A 124 -4.42 3.02 -14.28
C MET A 124 -4.23 4.01 -13.12
N THR A 125 -3.78 5.23 -13.40
CA THR A 125 -3.51 6.26 -12.37
C THR A 125 -4.72 6.53 -11.45
N PRO A 126 -5.96 6.74 -11.94
CA PRO A 126 -7.11 6.95 -11.08
C PRO A 126 -7.52 5.74 -10.23
N PHE A 127 -6.96 4.56 -10.52
CA PHE A 127 -7.25 3.30 -9.85
C PHE A 127 -6.07 2.73 -9.06
N SER A 128 -5.01 3.52 -8.84
CA SER A 128 -3.76 3.10 -8.18
C SER A 128 -3.96 2.39 -6.82
N SER A 129 -5.06 2.66 -6.12
CA SER A 129 -5.41 2.04 -4.83
C SER A 129 -6.05 0.66 -4.93
N PHE A 130 -6.43 0.23 -6.13
CA PHE A 130 -7.10 -1.04 -6.37
C PHE A 130 -6.24 -2.04 -7.11
N PHE A 131 -5.09 -1.61 -7.59
CA PHE A 131 -4.11 -2.41 -8.32
C PHE A 131 -2.84 -2.56 -7.48
N VAL A 132 -2.41 -3.79 -7.23
CA VAL A 132 -1.21 -4.07 -6.43
C VAL A 132 0.02 -4.03 -7.32
N ARG A 133 0.87 -3.01 -7.16
CA ARG A 133 2.15 -2.90 -7.86
C ARG A 133 3.21 -3.81 -7.24
N PRO A 134 4.33 -4.12 -7.95
CA PRO A 134 5.41 -4.96 -7.41
C PRO A 134 5.97 -4.48 -6.07
N ASP A 135 6.08 -3.16 -5.87
CA ASP A 135 6.57 -2.53 -4.64
C ASP A 135 5.56 -2.55 -3.47
N GLN A 136 4.31 -2.89 -3.75
CA GLN A 136 3.23 -3.00 -2.77
C GLN A 136 2.95 -4.43 -2.33
N VAL A 137 3.56 -5.43 -2.98
CA VAL A 137 3.40 -6.84 -2.61
C VAL A 137 4.07 -7.10 -1.27
N PHE A 138 3.32 -7.67 -0.34
CA PHE A 138 3.85 -8.13 0.95
C PHE A 138 4.43 -9.53 0.81
N PHE A 139 5.70 -9.66 1.09
CA PHE A 139 6.36 -10.95 1.26
C PHE A 139 6.44 -11.29 2.74
N THR A 140 6.44 -12.56 3.08
CA THR A 140 6.47 -13.02 4.47
C THR A 140 7.52 -14.07 4.71
N ASN A 141 7.97 -14.15 5.96
CA ASN A 141 8.67 -15.30 6.51
C ASN A 141 8.11 -15.55 7.91
N SER A 142 7.53 -16.72 8.10
CA SER A 142 6.83 -17.08 9.33
C SER A 142 7.06 -18.54 9.67
N ASN A 143 7.03 -18.86 10.97
CA ASN A 143 7.06 -20.25 11.44
C ASN A 143 5.67 -20.92 11.41
N VAL A 144 4.62 -20.16 11.08
CA VAL A 144 3.24 -20.64 10.94
C VAL A 144 2.62 -20.04 9.68
N PRO A 145 1.65 -20.70 9.04
CA PRO A 145 0.88 -20.09 7.96
C PRO A 145 0.20 -18.80 8.41
N TYR A 146 0.17 -17.80 7.55
CA TYR A 146 -0.52 -16.54 7.81
C TYR A 146 -1.63 -16.32 6.79
N THR A 147 -2.83 -16.02 7.26
CA THR A 147 -3.99 -15.68 6.43
C THR A 147 -4.68 -14.45 6.98
N ASN A 148 -5.01 -13.50 6.10
CA ASN A 148 -5.91 -12.39 6.38
C ASN A 148 -7.12 -12.48 5.45
N LEU A 149 -8.32 -12.46 6.03
CA LEU A 149 -9.58 -12.37 5.30
C LEU A 149 -10.28 -11.08 5.70
N THR A 150 -10.66 -10.27 4.72
CA THR A 150 -11.39 -9.01 4.97
C THR A 150 -12.61 -8.96 4.07
N TYR A 151 -13.77 -8.67 4.66
CA TYR A 151 -15.02 -8.48 3.95
C TYR A 151 -15.65 -7.13 4.33
N TYR A 152 -16.12 -6.42 3.33
CA TYR A 152 -16.81 -5.14 3.45
C TYR A 152 -18.12 -5.18 2.69
N LYS A 153 -19.14 -4.55 3.27
CA LYS A 153 -20.48 -4.41 2.66
C LYS A 153 -21.10 -3.07 3.03
N ALA A 154 -21.76 -2.45 2.06
CA ALA A 154 -22.57 -1.25 2.27
C ALA A 154 -23.83 -1.30 1.40
N GLY A 155 -24.88 -0.57 1.81
CA GLY A 155 -26.13 -0.46 1.07
C GLY A 155 -26.96 -1.75 1.04
N ASN A 156 -27.89 -1.79 0.11
CA ASN A 156 -28.87 -2.89 -0.04
C ASN A 156 -28.62 -3.71 -1.32
N LYS A 157 -29.57 -4.56 -1.71
CA LYS A 157 -29.45 -5.40 -2.91
C LYS A 157 -29.50 -4.63 -4.23
N VAL A 158 -30.08 -3.43 -4.24
CA VAL A 158 -30.24 -2.62 -5.47
C VAL A 158 -29.00 -1.78 -5.75
N ASN A 159 -28.45 -1.11 -4.72
CA ASN A 159 -27.37 -0.15 -4.83
C ASN A 159 -26.16 -0.48 -3.93
N GLY A 160 -26.04 -1.73 -3.50
CA GLY A 160 -25.00 -2.11 -2.53
C GLY A 160 -23.61 -2.24 -3.11
N GLU A 161 -22.65 -2.15 -2.20
CA GLU A 161 -21.23 -2.33 -2.43
C GLU A 161 -20.70 -3.52 -1.63
N GLU A 162 -19.81 -4.30 -2.21
CA GLU A 162 -19.16 -5.43 -1.56
C GLU A 162 -17.69 -5.49 -1.96
N ARG A 163 -16.82 -5.80 -0.99
CA ARG A 163 -15.41 -6.07 -1.23
C ARG A 163 -14.94 -7.25 -0.41
N PHE A 164 -14.22 -8.15 -1.02
CA PHE A 164 -13.60 -9.29 -0.36
C PHE A 164 -12.11 -9.31 -0.67
N LYS A 165 -11.30 -9.31 0.38
CA LYS A 165 -9.85 -9.46 0.29
C LYS A 165 -9.42 -10.74 0.98
N SER A 166 -8.47 -11.41 0.38
CA SER A 166 -7.78 -12.55 0.97
C SER A 166 -6.28 -12.44 0.72
N TYR A 167 -5.52 -12.62 1.75
CA TYR A 167 -4.07 -12.76 1.68
C TYR A 167 -3.68 -14.06 2.38
N PHE A 168 -2.85 -14.85 1.75
CA PHE A 168 -2.33 -16.09 2.31
C PHE A 168 -0.84 -16.19 2.06
N SER A 169 -0.10 -16.68 3.06
CA SER A 169 1.30 -17.03 2.89
C SER A 169 1.72 -18.17 3.80
N VAL A 170 2.65 -18.98 3.32
CA VAL A 170 3.20 -20.12 4.03
C VAL A 170 4.67 -20.33 3.69
N ASN A 171 5.45 -20.72 4.68
CA ASN A 171 6.81 -21.18 4.50
C ASN A 171 6.82 -22.69 4.25
N VAL A 172 7.42 -23.10 3.14
CA VAL A 172 7.74 -24.52 2.88
C VAL A 172 8.90 -24.98 3.77
N ASN A 173 9.87 -24.07 3.95
CA ASN A 173 11.01 -24.24 4.83
C ASN A 173 11.56 -22.87 5.25
N LYS A 174 12.66 -22.83 6.01
CA LYS A 174 13.28 -21.58 6.50
C LYS A 174 13.71 -20.60 5.39
N ARG A 175 13.83 -21.07 4.14
CA ARG A 175 14.35 -20.27 3.00
C ARG A 175 13.30 -19.98 1.94
N LEU A 176 12.25 -20.79 1.83
CA LEU A 176 11.24 -20.71 0.76
C LEU A 176 9.87 -20.45 1.36
N ALA A 177 9.27 -19.36 0.93
CA ALA A 177 7.89 -19.00 1.21
C ALA A 177 7.15 -18.71 -0.10
N PHE A 178 5.85 -18.96 -0.11
CA PHE A 178 4.96 -18.55 -1.19
C PHE A 178 3.61 -18.10 -0.63
N GLY A 179 2.86 -17.37 -1.43
CA GLY A 179 1.56 -16.92 -1.05
C GLY A 179 0.76 -16.38 -2.24
N PHE A 180 -0.44 -15.96 -1.94
CA PHE A 180 -1.30 -15.27 -2.90
C PHE A 180 -2.04 -14.11 -2.23
N ASN A 181 -2.41 -13.13 -3.02
CA ASN A 181 -3.36 -12.07 -2.68
C ASN A 181 -4.54 -12.11 -3.65
N PHE A 182 -5.69 -11.75 -3.13
CA PHE A 182 -6.93 -11.68 -3.89
C PHE A 182 -7.75 -10.50 -3.38
N ASP A 183 -8.24 -9.65 -4.28
CA ASP A 183 -9.12 -8.53 -3.98
C ASP A 183 -10.24 -8.47 -5.01
N TYR A 184 -11.45 -8.71 -4.59
CA TYR A 184 -12.64 -8.60 -5.42
C TYR A 184 -13.55 -7.52 -4.87
N LEU A 185 -13.93 -6.59 -5.73
CA LEU A 185 -14.77 -5.46 -5.40
C LEU A 185 -15.92 -5.39 -6.42
N TYR A 186 -17.11 -5.14 -5.90
CA TYR A 186 -18.28 -4.88 -6.71
C TYR A 186 -19.14 -3.78 -6.08
N GLY A 187 -19.41 -2.72 -6.84
CA GLY A 187 -20.31 -1.65 -6.48
C GLY A 187 -21.42 -1.53 -7.53
N ARG A 188 -22.68 -1.57 -7.12
CA ARG A 188 -23.82 -1.41 -8.04
C ARG A 188 -24.02 0.05 -8.46
N GLY A 189 -23.63 0.98 -7.58
CA GLY A 189 -23.84 2.40 -7.74
C GLY A 189 -25.12 2.91 -7.09
N TYR A 190 -25.04 4.11 -6.54
CA TYR A 190 -26.18 4.79 -5.92
C TYR A 190 -26.94 5.64 -6.93
N TYR A 191 -26.29 6.07 -7.98
CA TYR A 191 -26.90 6.76 -9.12
C TYR A 191 -26.99 5.78 -10.31
N SER A 192 -27.95 6.03 -11.21
CA SER A 192 -28.15 5.16 -12.38
C SER A 192 -26.87 5.03 -13.21
N ASN A 193 -26.66 3.85 -13.82
CA ASN A 193 -25.54 3.52 -14.71
C ASN A 193 -24.12 3.71 -14.14
N GLN A 194 -23.93 3.55 -12.82
CA GLN A 194 -22.68 3.79 -12.10
C GLN A 194 -22.11 2.54 -11.43
N SER A 195 -22.04 1.41 -12.10
CA SER A 195 -21.52 0.19 -11.46
C SER A 195 -20.01 0.02 -11.69
N THR A 196 -19.34 -0.55 -10.70
CA THR A 196 -17.91 -0.91 -10.74
C THR A 196 -17.70 -2.38 -10.41
N SER A 197 -16.70 -3.01 -11.01
CA SER A 197 -16.29 -4.38 -10.71
C SER A 197 -14.79 -4.50 -10.92
N HIS A 198 -14.05 -4.78 -9.84
CA HIS A 198 -12.61 -4.98 -9.88
C HIS A 198 -12.27 -6.39 -9.42
N PHE A 199 -11.23 -6.91 -10.02
CA PHE A 199 -10.65 -8.20 -9.67
C PHE A 199 -9.13 -8.06 -9.74
N ASP A 200 -8.45 -8.22 -8.61
CA ASP A 200 -7.01 -8.27 -8.52
C ASP A 200 -6.58 -9.59 -7.88
N ALA A 201 -5.70 -10.32 -8.53
CA ALA A 201 -5.20 -11.58 -8.01
C ALA A 201 -3.72 -11.75 -8.34
N GLY A 202 -2.93 -12.00 -7.31
CA GLY A 202 -1.50 -12.19 -7.40
C GLY A 202 -1.02 -13.46 -6.71
N ILE A 203 0.04 -14.03 -7.26
CA ILE A 203 0.81 -15.12 -6.64
C ILE A 203 2.23 -14.62 -6.48
N PHE A 204 2.82 -14.88 -5.32
CA PHE A 204 4.19 -14.48 -5.04
C PHE A 204 4.98 -15.60 -4.37
N GLY A 205 6.29 -15.58 -4.60
CA GLY A 205 7.22 -16.50 -3.98
C GLY A 205 8.52 -15.80 -3.58
N SER A 206 9.12 -16.25 -2.50
CA SER A 206 10.38 -15.72 -1.98
C SER A 206 11.31 -16.85 -1.56
N TYR A 207 12.50 -16.89 -2.14
CA TYR A 207 13.60 -17.74 -1.71
C TYR A 207 14.72 -16.90 -1.11
N ILE A 208 15.12 -17.20 0.12
CA ILE A 208 16.14 -16.46 0.87
C ILE A 208 17.23 -17.43 1.32
N GLY A 209 18.23 -17.66 0.44
CA GLY A 209 19.44 -18.39 0.78
C GLY A 209 20.55 -17.44 1.28
N GLU A 210 21.67 -18.04 1.71
CA GLU A 210 22.83 -17.27 2.17
C GLU A 210 23.46 -16.44 1.05
N ARG A 211 23.70 -17.08 -0.11
CA ARG A 211 24.32 -16.44 -1.27
C ARG A 211 23.31 -16.01 -2.32
N TYR A 212 22.25 -16.77 -2.52
CA TYR A 212 21.26 -16.51 -3.56
C TYR A 212 19.90 -16.17 -2.96
N GLN A 213 19.25 -15.16 -3.52
CA GLN A 213 17.90 -14.73 -3.15
C GLN A 213 17.11 -14.47 -4.42
N LEU A 214 15.85 -14.88 -4.39
CA LEU A 214 14.89 -14.69 -5.48
C LEU A 214 13.54 -14.31 -4.92
N GLN A 215 12.92 -13.28 -5.49
CA GLN A 215 11.51 -12.97 -5.28
C GLN A 215 10.84 -12.87 -6.65
N ALA A 216 9.67 -13.47 -6.75
CA ALA A 216 8.87 -13.49 -7.96
C ALA A 216 7.41 -13.14 -7.63
N VAL A 217 6.78 -12.40 -8.52
CA VAL A 217 5.37 -12.01 -8.44
C VAL A 217 4.74 -12.16 -9.81
N TYR A 218 3.57 -12.75 -9.86
CA TYR A 218 2.63 -12.65 -10.96
C TYR A 218 1.37 -11.99 -10.44
N ASN A 219 0.89 -10.94 -11.08
CA ASN A 219 -0.36 -10.28 -10.74
C ASN A 219 -1.22 -10.08 -11.99
N ASN A 220 -2.53 -10.17 -11.83
CA ASN A 220 -3.51 -9.93 -12.88
C ASN A 220 -4.66 -9.10 -12.34
N PHE A 221 -4.86 -7.94 -12.94
CA PHE A 221 -5.91 -6.99 -12.62
C PHE A 221 -6.92 -6.89 -13.75
N PHE A 222 -8.18 -6.86 -13.39
CA PHE A 222 -9.28 -6.61 -14.31
C PHE A 222 -10.28 -5.64 -13.67
N MET A 223 -10.62 -4.59 -14.39
CA MET A 223 -11.64 -3.62 -14.00
C MET A 223 -12.67 -3.45 -15.11
N LYS A 224 -13.94 -3.36 -14.70
CA LYS A 224 -15.04 -2.87 -15.51
C LYS A 224 -15.80 -1.81 -14.71
N MET A 225 -16.04 -0.67 -15.34
CA MET A 225 -16.83 0.42 -14.77
C MET A 225 -17.88 0.84 -15.80
N ASN A 226 -19.14 0.91 -15.37
CA ASN A 226 -20.18 1.61 -16.14
C ASN A 226 -20.12 3.08 -15.78
N GLU A 227 -20.21 3.91 -16.81
CA GLU A 227 -20.03 5.36 -16.74
C GLU A 227 -21.38 6.06 -16.96
N ASN A 228 -21.75 6.91 -16.02
CA ASN A 228 -22.98 7.69 -16.13
C ASN A 228 -22.74 9.16 -16.55
N GLY A 229 -21.47 9.59 -16.67
CA GLY A 229 -21.12 10.96 -17.05
C GLY A 229 -21.49 12.04 -16.02
N GLY A 230 -21.91 11.63 -14.82
CA GLY A 230 -22.47 12.52 -13.79
C GLY A 230 -23.98 12.73 -13.93
N ILE A 231 -24.59 13.46 -12.98
CA ILE A 231 -26.01 13.81 -13.04
C ILE A 231 -26.25 14.90 -14.09
N ALA A 232 -27.40 14.88 -14.72
CA ALA A 232 -27.74 15.79 -15.81
C ALA A 232 -27.88 17.26 -15.35
N ASN A 233 -28.30 17.48 -14.09
CA ASN A 233 -28.46 18.82 -13.52
C ASN A 233 -28.18 18.78 -12.01
N ASP A 234 -27.21 19.56 -11.55
CA ASP A 234 -26.83 19.68 -10.14
C ASP A 234 -27.95 20.24 -9.25
N GLY A 235 -28.97 20.87 -9.85
CA GLY A 235 -30.16 21.37 -9.16
C GLY A 235 -30.91 20.27 -8.41
N TYR A 236 -30.88 19.03 -8.87
CA TYR A 236 -31.52 17.90 -8.14
C TYR A 236 -30.94 17.69 -6.73
N ILE A 237 -29.71 18.12 -6.51
CA ILE A 237 -29.02 18.05 -5.21
C ILE A 237 -29.05 19.41 -4.50
N THR A 238 -28.70 20.49 -5.20
CA THR A 238 -28.48 21.80 -4.59
C THR A 238 -29.78 22.57 -4.35
N ARG A 239 -30.76 22.44 -5.25
CA ARG A 239 -32.06 23.13 -5.23
C ARG A 239 -33.19 22.24 -5.69
N PRO A 240 -33.44 21.10 -5.02
CA PRO A 240 -34.39 20.09 -5.48
C PRO A 240 -35.84 20.63 -5.60
N ASP A 241 -36.21 21.60 -4.79
CA ASP A 241 -37.51 22.29 -4.82
C ASP A 241 -37.76 23.06 -6.11
N THR A 242 -36.72 23.43 -6.86
CA THR A 242 -36.85 24.15 -8.15
C THR A 242 -36.94 23.18 -9.36
N MET A 243 -36.77 21.86 -9.15
CA MET A 243 -36.89 20.88 -10.20
C MET A 243 -38.34 20.57 -10.55
N ALA A 244 -38.58 19.92 -11.68
CA ALA A 244 -39.89 19.72 -12.30
C ALA A 244 -40.99 19.21 -11.35
N ASP A 245 -40.64 18.34 -10.39
CA ASP A 245 -41.60 17.78 -9.44
C ASP A 245 -41.71 18.59 -8.12
N GLY A 246 -40.88 19.63 -7.90
CA GLY A 246 -40.87 20.43 -6.70
C GLY A 246 -40.64 19.66 -5.38
N LYS A 247 -39.93 18.55 -5.41
CA LYS A 247 -39.68 17.71 -4.23
C LYS A 247 -38.58 18.32 -3.35
N LYS A 248 -38.66 18.07 -2.05
CA LYS A 248 -37.60 18.48 -1.10
C LYS A 248 -36.31 17.66 -1.27
N GLU A 249 -36.43 16.43 -1.78
CA GLU A 249 -35.34 15.52 -2.01
C GLU A 249 -35.75 14.49 -3.09
N TYR A 250 -34.82 14.11 -3.94
CA TYR A 250 -34.98 13.10 -4.97
C TYR A 250 -34.21 11.83 -4.58
N GLU A 251 -34.80 10.67 -4.83
CA GLU A 251 -34.08 9.41 -4.70
C GLU A 251 -32.97 9.34 -5.77
N SER A 252 -31.76 9.02 -5.36
CA SER A 252 -30.56 9.05 -6.23
C SER A 252 -30.69 8.23 -7.51
N THR A 253 -31.46 7.13 -7.46
CA THR A 253 -31.74 6.26 -8.61
C THR A 253 -32.70 6.87 -9.63
N THR A 254 -33.45 7.91 -9.25
CA THR A 254 -34.41 8.59 -10.13
C THR A 254 -33.84 9.86 -10.76
N ILE A 255 -32.65 10.31 -10.32
CA ILE A 255 -32.02 11.49 -10.86
C ILE A 255 -31.44 11.17 -12.25
N PRO A 256 -31.79 11.97 -13.31
CA PRO A 256 -31.28 11.74 -14.65
C PRO A 256 -29.74 11.89 -14.69
N VAL A 257 -29.10 11.05 -15.50
CA VAL A 257 -27.65 11.04 -15.73
C VAL A 257 -27.32 11.35 -17.18
N LYS A 258 -26.09 11.80 -17.43
CA LYS A 258 -25.66 12.26 -18.78
C LYS A 258 -25.42 11.10 -19.76
N LEU A 259 -24.96 9.93 -19.29
CA LEU A 259 -24.62 8.80 -20.12
C LEU A 259 -25.36 7.53 -19.71
N GLU A 260 -25.73 6.74 -20.75
CA GLU A 260 -26.28 5.42 -20.60
C GLU A 260 -25.47 4.43 -21.45
N GLN A 261 -25.53 3.14 -21.10
CA GLN A 261 -24.88 2.05 -21.85
C GLN A 261 -23.39 2.30 -22.20
N THR A 262 -22.70 3.08 -21.34
CA THR A 262 -21.30 3.44 -21.50
C THR A 262 -20.46 2.72 -20.46
N SER A 263 -19.27 2.23 -20.84
CA SER A 263 -18.39 1.51 -19.92
C SER A 263 -16.92 1.60 -20.30
N ASN A 264 -16.08 1.65 -19.26
CA ASN A 264 -14.63 1.47 -19.33
C ASN A 264 -14.22 0.09 -18.84
N ARG A 265 -13.16 -0.46 -19.43
CA ARG A 265 -12.55 -1.72 -19.01
C ARG A 265 -11.04 -1.61 -19.09
N ASN A 266 -10.37 -1.86 -17.96
CA ASN A 266 -8.93 -1.95 -17.90
C ASN A 266 -8.53 -3.38 -17.55
N LYS A 267 -7.50 -3.88 -18.22
CA LYS A 267 -6.82 -5.13 -17.90
C LYS A 267 -5.35 -4.85 -17.79
N ASP A 268 -4.76 -5.31 -16.72
CA ASP A 268 -3.33 -5.23 -16.50
C ASP A 268 -2.82 -6.56 -15.96
N PHE A 269 -1.68 -7.01 -16.44
CA PHE A 269 -0.96 -8.08 -15.78
C PHE A 269 0.54 -7.82 -15.83
N TYR A 270 1.22 -8.26 -14.81
CA TYR A 270 2.68 -8.25 -14.81
C TYR A 270 3.29 -9.52 -14.24
N ILE A 271 4.51 -9.79 -14.69
CA ILE A 271 5.44 -10.72 -14.08
C ILE A 271 6.62 -9.91 -13.61
N TYR A 272 6.92 -9.97 -12.33
CA TYR A 272 8.06 -9.31 -11.72
C TYR A 272 8.96 -10.34 -11.06
N LEU A 273 10.26 -10.24 -11.31
CA LEU A 273 11.27 -11.12 -10.74
C LEU A 273 12.48 -10.29 -10.35
N THR A 274 12.92 -10.42 -9.11
CA THR A 274 14.20 -9.86 -8.68
C THR A 274 15.05 -10.94 -8.04
N GLN A 275 16.30 -11.00 -8.44
CA GLN A 275 17.26 -11.97 -7.94
C GLN A 275 18.56 -11.29 -7.55
N ARG A 276 19.18 -11.85 -6.52
CA ARG A 276 20.43 -11.30 -5.96
C ARG A 276 21.39 -12.43 -5.64
N TYR A 277 22.60 -12.35 -6.15
CA TYR A 277 23.69 -13.24 -5.82
C TYR A 277 24.74 -12.50 -5.01
N ARG A 278 25.07 -13.00 -3.81
CA ARG A 278 25.98 -12.37 -2.86
C ARG A 278 27.36 -13.05 -2.87
N LEU A 279 28.38 -12.25 -2.97
CA LEU A 279 29.78 -12.63 -2.74
C LEU A 279 30.23 -12.12 -1.38
N GLY A 280 31.02 -12.90 -0.68
CA GLY A 280 31.50 -12.59 0.65
C GLY A 280 32.41 -13.67 1.21
N PHE A 281 32.73 -13.54 2.48
CA PHE A 281 33.61 -14.46 3.20
C PHE A 281 32.91 -15.02 4.44
N LYS A 282 33.42 -16.10 4.98
CA LYS A 282 32.96 -16.66 6.24
C LYS A 282 33.78 -16.09 7.40
N ARG A 283 33.11 -15.75 8.48
CA ARG A 283 33.70 -15.24 9.72
C ARG A 283 33.26 -16.12 10.88
N ARG A 284 34.17 -16.43 11.80
CA ARG A 284 33.83 -17.10 13.06
C ARG A 284 33.23 -16.07 14.04
N VAL A 285 32.05 -16.35 14.55
CA VAL A 285 31.35 -15.54 15.55
C VAL A 285 30.81 -16.43 16.67
N LEU A 286 30.69 -15.87 17.88
CA LEU A 286 30.06 -16.58 18.99
C LEU A 286 28.62 -16.96 18.66
N LYS A 287 28.17 -18.14 19.05
CA LYS A 287 26.81 -18.66 18.77
C LYS A 287 25.70 -17.68 19.16
N GLU A 288 25.82 -17.00 20.32
CA GLU A 288 24.87 -15.99 20.77
C GLU A 288 24.79 -14.79 19.84
N VAL A 289 25.93 -14.33 19.32
CA VAL A 289 26.02 -13.23 18.35
C VAL A 289 25.49 -13.66 17.00
N ALA A 290 25.77 -14.89 16.57
CA ALA A 290 25.30 -15.43 15.30
C ALA A 290 23.77 -15.59 15.25
N GLN A 291 23.14 -16.01 16.35
CA GLN A 291 21.68 -16.10 16.44
C GLN A 291 21.02 -14.72 16.32
N ASN A 292 21.58 -13.71 16.98
CA ASN A 292 21.08 -12.33 16.88
C ASN A 292 21.32 -11.71 15.50
N ASN A 293 22.44 -12.03 14.84
CA ASN A 293 22.77 -11.51 13.53
C ASN A 293 22.00 -12.22 12.39
N SER A 294 21.71 -13.53 12.50
CA SER A 294 20.94 -14.25 11.49
C SER A 294 19.54 -13.70 11.30
N VAL A 295 18.90 -13.27 12.39
CA VAL A 295 17.61 -12.54 12.33
C VAL A 295 17.79 -11.17 11.67
N LYS A 296 18.83 -10.41 12.03
CA LYS A 296 19.11 -9.09 11.46
C LYS A 296 19.51 -9.15 9.98
N GLN A 297 20.34 -10.12 9.55
CA GLN A 297 20.78 -10.21 8.15
C GLN A 297 19.69 -10.67 7.19
N ASN A 298 18.80 -11.56 7.63
CA ASN A 298 17.67 -12.00 6.80
C ASN A 298 16.57 -10.96 6.69
N PHE A 299 16.46 -10.06 7.68
CA PHE A 299 15.42 -9.05 7.80
C PHE A 299 15.94 -7.63 7.94
N ALA A 300 17.26 -7.38 7.80
CA ALA A 300 17.77 -6.03 7.81
C ALA A 300 17.06 -5.19 6.74
N PRO A 301 16.48 -4.05 7.11
CA PRO A 301 15.86 -3.15 6.16
C PRO A 301 16.90 -2.73 5.14
N THR A 302 16.59 -2.89 3.88
CA THR A 302 17.44 -2.46 2.76
C THR A 302 17.11 -1.04 2.32
N ALA A 303 16.07 -0.44 2.87
CA ALA A 303 15.73 0.97 2.67
C ALA A 303 15.18 1.56 3.97
N ALA A 304 15.58 2.80 4.23
CA ALA A 304 15.00 3.59 5.30
C ALA A 304 13.57 3.99 4.90
N SER A 305 12.61 3.22 5.33
CA SER A 305 11.27 3.70 5.55
C SER A 305 10.84 3.10 6.87
N THR A 306 11.28 3.70 7.93
CA THR A 306 10.65 3.56 9.23
C THR A 306 9.35 4.35 9.12
N ALA A 307 8.33 3.77 8.47
CA ALA A 307 6.98 4.10 8.87
C ALA A 307 6.94 3.75 10.36
N MET A 308 6.94 4.76 11.20
CA MET A 308 6.99 4.60 12.66
C MET A 308 5.87 3.66 13.09
N ILE A 309 6.27 2.52 13.59
CA ILE A 309 5.41 1.75 14.50
C ILE A 309 5.42 2.59 15.77
N PRO A 310 4.29 3.09 16.26
CA PRO A 310 4.26 3.64 17.61
C PRO A 310 4.73 2.55 18.56
N ASP A 311 5.77 2.81 19.32
CA ASP A 311 6.34 1.89 20.34
C ASP A 311 5.32 1.41 21.38
N THR A 312 4.13 1.96 21.37
CA THR A 312 3.01 1.59 22.25
C THR A 312 2.33 0.26 21.90
N ALA A 313 2.63 -0.35 20.74
CA ALA A 313 2.01 -1.63 20.36
C ALA A 313 2.86 -2.87 20.77
N ILE A 314 4.11 -2.70 21.18
CA ILE A 314 5.03 -3.82 21.46
C ILE A 314 5.25 -4.04 22.97
N THR A 315 4.95 -3.07 23.83
CA THR A 315 5.27 -3.15 25.27
C THR A 315 4.23 -3.83 26.15
N ASP A 316 3.05 -4.17 25.66
CA ASP A 316 2.00 -4.77 26.49
C ASP A 316 1.89 -6.31 26.41
N SER A 317 2.80 -7.00 25.73
CA SER A 317 2.73 -8.47 25.63
C SER A 317 3.93 -9.25 26.20
N LEU A 318 4.90 -8.56 26.79
CA LEU A 318 5.99 -9.22 27.51
C LEU A 318 6.07 -8.63 28.93
N GLY A 319 5.32 -9.25 29.85
CA GLY A 319 5.56 -9.10 31.29
C GLY A 319 6.96 -9.65 31.61
N MET A 320 7.95 -8.78 31.64
CA MET A 320 9.22 -9.09 32.26
C MET A 320 9.17 -8.57 33.70
N ASP A 321 8.93 -9.50 34.62
CA ASP A 321 9.21 -9.29 36.05
C ASP A 321 10.68 -8.92 36.23
N ARG A 322 10.88 -7.76 36.81
CA ARG A 322 12.17 -7.34 37.36
C ARG A 322 12.49 -8.24 38.54
N LEU A 323 13.44 -9.15 38.40
CA LEU A 323 14.13 -9.73 39.54
C LEU A 323 15.23 -8.77 39.93
N GLY A 324 15.11 -8.33 41.19
CA GLY A 324 16.03 -7.44 41.86
C GLY A 324 17.41 -8.07 42.05
N ALA A 325 18.41 -7.23 41.98
CA ALA A 325 19.75 -7.51 42.48
C ALA A 325 19.74 -7.43 44.00
N ASP A 326 20.05 -8.53 44.66
CA ASP A 326 20.53 -8.49 46.03
C ASP A 326 21.73 -9.40 46.22
N SER A 327 22.70 -8.73 46.71
CA SER A 327 23.96 -8.94 47.38
C SER A 327 24.34 -10.33 47.93
N LEU A 328 25.61 -10.65 47.64
CA LEU A 328 26.67 -11.12 48.52
C LEU A 328 26.34 -12.19 49.59
N GLY A 329 26.93 -13.33 49.38
CA GLY A 329 27.24 -14.29 50.42
C GLY A 329 28.52 -15.05 50.11
N THR A 330 29.65 -14.52 50.58
CA THR A 330 30.88 -15.25 50.74
C THR A 330 30.69 -16.27 51.84
N ASP A 331 30.90 -17.56 51.52
CA ASP A 331 31.44 -18.48 52.52
C ASP A 331 32.23 -19.63 51.91
N SER A 332 33.33 -19.86 52.53
CA SER A 332 34.41 -20.79 52.38
C SER A 332 33.96 -22.26 52.24
N LEU A 333 34.39 -22.93 51.22
CA LEU A 333 34.60 -24.39 51.21
C LEU A 333 35.91 -24.70 50.51
N SER A 334 36.90 -24.68 51.31
CA SER A 334 37.90 -25.64 51.73
C SER A 334 38.71 -26.38 50.65
N ALA A 335 39.94 -26.27 50.86
CA ALA A 335 41.18 -26.82 50.38
C ALA A 335 41.22 -28.27 49.79
N GLU A 336 40.19 -29.06 49.92
CA GLU A 336 40.21 -30.47 49.43
C GLU A 336 39.91 -30.66 47.94
N ARG A 337 39.32 -29.66 47.26
CA ARG A 337 39.12 -29.72 45.83
C ARG A 337 40.35 -29.35 44.99
N LEU A 338 41.38 -28.78 45.60
CA LEU A 338 42.62 -28.42 44.91
C LEU A 338 43.59 -29.62 44.70
N ALA A 339 43.45 -30.68 45.46
CA ALA A 339 44.36 -31.85 45.35
C ALA A 339 43.99 -32.83 44.22
N MET A 340 42.71 -32.83 43.77
CA MET A 340 42.25 -33.76 42.72
C MET A 340 42.44 -33.19 41.29
N LYS A 341 42.87 -31.97 41.13
CA LYS A 341 43.11 -31.31 39.87
C LYS A 341 44.53 -31.44 39.29
N LYS A 342 45.41 -32.10 39.99
CA LYS A 342 46.86 -32.20 39.64
C LYS A 342 47.27 -33.43 38.88
N SER A 343 46.34 -34.33 38.50
CA SER A 343 46.68 -35.57 37.74
C SER A 343 46.09 -35.68 36.34
N LEU A 344 45.44 -34.65 35.86
CA LEU A 344 45.07 -34.59 34.45
C LEU A 344 46.20 -33.94 33.66
N SER A 345 46.77 -34.67 32.69
CA SER A 345 47.85 -34.16 31.84
C SER A 345 47.46 -32.84 31.17
N LEU A 346 48.39 -31.90 31.11
CA LEU A 346 48.21 -30.57 30.51
C LEU A 346 47.68 -30.64 29.08
N ASP A 347 47.98 -31.72 28.36
CA ASP A 347 47.54 -31.96 26.97
C ASP A 347 46.06 -32.29 26.86
N SER A 348 45.46 -33.00 27.84
CA SER A 348 44.02 -33.26 27.86
C SER A 348 43.20 -32.07 28.25
N LEU A 349 43.75 -31.14 29.07
CA LEU A 349 43.11 -29.88 29.42
C LEU A 349 43.15 -28.91 28.25
N ASN A 350 44.27 -28.83 27.54
CA ASN A 350 44.40 -27.99 26.35
C ASN A 350 43.51 -28.47 25.20
N ASN A 351 43.38 -29.80 24.99
CA ASN A 351 42.45 -30.34 24.00
C ASN A 351 40.99 -30.19 24.42
N ALA A 352 40.64 -30.30 25.70
CA ALA A 352 39.25 -30.08 26.17
C ALA A 352 38.87 -28.60 26.11
N THR A 353 39.80 -27.68 26.40
CA THR A 353 39.57 -26.22 26.25
C THR A 353 39.47 -25.84 24.77
N ALA A 354 40.33 -26.39 23.91
CA ALA A 354 40.27 -26.15 22.46
C ALA A 354 38.96 -26.70 21.84
N LEU A 355 38.52 -27.88 22.27
CA LEU A 355 37.23 -28.47 21.88
C LEU A 355 36.03 -27.72 22.42
N ALA A 356 36.10 -27.16 23.65
CA ALA A 356 35.06 -26.36 24.24
C ALA A 356 35.00 -24.95 23.62
N GLU A 357 36.15 -24.38 23.22
CA GLU A 357 36.19 -23.13 22.46
C GLU A 357 35.64 -23.32 21.04
N ASP A 358 35.91 -24.42 20.37
CA ASP A 358 35.41 -24.69 19.02
C ASP A 358 33.88 -24.92 18.96
N THR A 359 33.26 -25.37 20.07
CA THR A 359 31.81 -25.57 20.14
C THR A 359 31.00 -24.28 20.31
N ASN A 360 31.64 -23.18 20.75
CA ASN A 360 30.95 -21.89 20.97
C ASN A 360 30.96 -20.95 19.77
N TYR A 361 31.69 -21.28 18.70
CA TYR A 361 31.75 -20.47 17.49
C TYR A 361 30.96 -21.11 16.35
N VAL A 362 30.37 -20.27 15.52
CA VAL A 362 29.69 -20.65 14.28
C VAL A 362 30.26 -19.80 13.14
N GLU A 363 30.43 -20.43 11.98
CA GLU A 363 30.78 -19.70 10.76
C GLU A 363 29.55 -18.95 10.25
N GLU A 364 29.66 -17.61 10.20
CA GLU A 364 28.66 -16.70 9.64
C GLU A 364 29.15 -16.20 8.28
N PHE A 365 28.28 -16.25 7.24
CA PHE A 365 28.59 -15.69 5.95
C PHE A 365 28.37 -14.16 5.98
N VAL A 366 29.43 -13.39 5.70
CA VAL A 366 29.41 -11.95 5.62
C VAL A 366 29.42 -11.54 4.15
N PRO A 367 28.31 -11.05 3.60
CA PRO A 367 28.27 -10.58 2.22
C PRO A 367 28.97 -9.22 2.08
N VAL A 368 29.77 -9.08 1.02
CA VAL A 368 30.51 -7.85 0.67
C VAL A 368 29.91 -7.21 -0.57
N THR A 369 29.73 -8.00 -1.61
CA THR A 369 29.23 -7.56 -2.91
C THR A 369 28.03 -8.37 -3.31
N SER A 370 27.10 -7.78 -4.02
CA SER A 370 25.98 -8.52 -4.63
C SER A 370 25.75 -8.08 -6.06
N PHE A 371 25.46 -9.07 -6.91
CA PHE A 371 24.93 -8.88 -8.25
C PHE A 371 23.40 -8.93 -8.16
N ILE A 372 22.74 -7.95 -8.78
CA ILE A 372 21.29 -7.79 -8.76
C ILE A 372 20.79 -7.87 -10.20
N HIS A 373 19.74 -8.63 -10.42
CA HIS A 373 19.01 -8.61 -11.68
C HIS A 373 17.51 -8.50 -11.37
N THR A 374 16.87 -7.50 -11.93
CA THR A 374 15.42 -7.30 -11.86
C THR A 374 14.83 -7.36 -13.26
N PHE A 375 13.76 -8.13 -13.40
CA PHE A 375 13.04 -8.33 -14.65
C PHE A 375 11.56 -8.08 -14.44
N LYS A 376 10.94 -7.29 -15.31
CA LYS A 376 9.50 -7.03 -15.32
C LYS A 376 8.97 -7.13 -16.74
N VAL A 377 7.90 -7.88 -16.93
CA VAL A 377 7.05 -7.87 -18.13
C VAL A 377 5.68 -7.40 -17.72
N GLU A 378 5.13 -6.48 -18.46
CA GLU A 378 3.83 -5.89 -18.16
C GLU A 378 3.02 -5.67 -19.45
N ARG A 379 1.72 -5.91 -19.35
CA ARG A 379 0.80 -5.61 -20.43
C ARG A 379 -0.48 -5.03 -19.87
N SER A 380 -0.80 -3.82 -20.36
CA SER A 380 -2.04 -3.11 -20.04
C SER A 380 -2.91 -2.98 -21.27
N ARG A 381 -4.21 -3.04 -21.08
CA ARG A 381 -5.21 -2.77 -22.12
C ARG A 381 -6.33 -1.94 -21.55
N HIS A 382 -6.62 -0.83 -22.20
CA HIS A 382 -7.79 0.01 -21.94
C HIS A 382 -8.81 -0.13 -23.07
N ARG A 383 -10.11 -0.08 -22.72
CA ARG A 383 -11.23 -0.05 -23.65
C ARG A 383 -12.32 0.88 -23.14
N PHE A 384 -12.74 1.80 -23.98
CA PHE A 384 -13.96 2.59 -23.82
C PHE A 384 -15.02 2.08 -24.78
N GLN A 385 -16.25 1.90 -24.31
CA GLN A 385 -17.39 1.47 -25.11
C GLN A 385 -18.62 2.26 -24.71
N SER A 386 -19.25 2.89 -25.70
CA SER A 386 -20.52 3.60 -25.55
C SER A 386 -21.45 3.17 -26.67
N TYR A 387 -22.71 2.90 -26.35
CA TYR A 387 -23.74 2.47 -27.31
C TYR A 387 -24.84 3.50 -27.47
N SER A 388 -24.86 4.55 -26.65
CA SER A 388 -25.82 5.64 -26.70
C SER A 388 -25.11 6.91 -26.19
N GLU A 389 -24.74 7.79 -27.10
CA GLU A 389 -24.07 9.03 -26.79
C GLU A 389 -25.02 10.21 -27.07
N PRO A 390 -25.34 11.05 -26.09
CA PRO A 390 -26.12 12.26 -26.31
C PRO A 390 -25.41 13.20 -27.30
N GLU A 391 -26.18 13.86 -28.12
CA GLU A 391 -25.67 14.89 -29.03
C GLU A 391 -24.96 15.99 -28.23
N GLY A 392 -23.76 16.38 -28.65
CA GLY A 392 -22.95 17.41 -27.99
C GLY A 392 -22.23 16.94 -26.71
N MET A 393 -22.27 15.65 -26.36
CA MET A 393 -21.52 15.14 -25.20
C MET A 393 -19.99 15.26 -25.38
N TYR A 394 -19.51 15.06 -26.60
CA TYR A 394 -18.11 15.22 -26.99
C TYR A 394 -17.99 16.24 -28.14
N GLU A 395 -16.95 17.08 -28.13
CA GLU A 395 -16.74 18.11 -29.12
C GLU A 395 -16.43 17.56 -30.52
N ASN A 396 -15.72 16.43 -30.59
CA ASN A 396 -15.23 15.85 -31.82
C ASN A 396 -15.60 14.38 -31.97
N THR A 397 -15.70 13.93 -33.25
CA THR A 397 -15.80 12.52 -33.63
C THR A 397 -14.86 12.26 -34.80
N TYR A 398 -13.81 11.50 -34.56
CA TYR A 398 -12.73 11.29 -35.54
C TYR A 398 -12.95 10.07 -36.41
N PHE A 399 -13.41 8.96 -35.87
CA PHE A 399 -13.44 7.67 -36.58
C PHE A 399 -14.83 7.24 -37.01
N ASN A 400 -15.83 7.30 -36.17
CA ASN A 400 -17.18 6.86 -36.48
C ASN A 400 -18.14 8.04 -36.61
N LYS A 401 -17.99 8.84 -37.68
CA LYS A 401 -18.74 10.09 -37.89
C LYS A 401 -20.24 9.92 -38.12
N ASN A 402 -20.69 8.72 -38.47
CA ASN A 402 -22.09 8.44 -38.80
C ASN A 402 -22.84 7.60 -37.79
N GLY A 403 -22.20 7.30 -36.63
CA GLY A 403 -22.76 6.42 -35.60
C GLY A 403 -22.70 7.02 -34.21
N SER A 404 -23.67 6.65 -33.37
CA SER A 404 -23.71 6.99 -31.94
C SER A 404 -22.96 5.96 -31.05
N VAL A 405 -22.10 5.14 -31.64
CA VAL A 405 -21.41 4.04 -30.95
C VAL A 405 -19.91 4.26 -31.00
N SER A 406 -19.28 4.30 -29.83
CA SER A 406 -17.83 4.33 -29.68
C SER A 406 -17.29 3.00 -29.18
N ARG A 407 -16.18 2.54 -29.75
CA ARG A 407 -15.48 1.30 -29.38
C ARG A 407 -13.98 1.47 -29.42
N ASP A 408 -13.45 2.19 -28.46
CA ASP A 408 -12.02 2.50 -28.42
C ASP A 408 -11.24 1.42 -27.69
N SER A 409 -10.02 1.15 -28.13
CA SER A 409 -9.13 0.18 -27.51
C SER A 409 -7.67 0.55 -27.73
N THR A 410 -6.90 0.54 -26.67
CA THR A 410 -5.44 0.69 -26.72
C THR A 410 -4.76 -0.37 -25.88
N THR A 411 -3.52 -0.73 -26.26
CA THR A 411 -2.71 -1.72 -25.54
C THR A 411 -1.31 -1.18 -25.38
N ALA A 412 -0.77 -1.32 -24.17
CA ALA A 412 0.64 -1.10 -23.86
C ALA A 412 1.29 -2.42 -23.44
N PHE A 413 2.50 -2.66 -23.90
CA PHE A 413 3.33 -3.81 -23.51
C PHE A 413 4.73 -3.31 -23.22
N SER A 414 5.32 -3.75 -22.10
CA SER A 414 6.70 -3.38 -21.78
C SER A 414 7.50 -4.54 -21.19
N ILE A 415 8.80 -4.51 -21.46
CA ILE A 415 9.80 -5.39 -20.85
C ILE A 415 10.88 -4.51 -20.25
N LYS A 416 11.16 -4.66 -18.95
CA LYS A 416 12.20 -3.93 -18.24
C LYS A 416 13.22 -4.90 -17.65
N ASN A 417 14.51 -4.65 -17.89
CA ASN A 417 15.61 -5.38 -17.30
C ASN A 417 16.54 -4.41 -16.57
N ILE A 418 16.95 -4.75 -15.37
CA ILE A 418 17.88 -3.97 -14.56
C ILE A 418 19.00 -4.90 -14.08
N PHE A 419 20.25 -4.54 -14.36
CA PHE A 419 21.42 -5.23 -13.88
C PHE A 419 22.22 -4.28 -12.98
N GLY A 420 22.52 -4.73 -11.76
CA GLY A 420 23.22 -3.91 -10.78
C GLY A 420 24.30 -4.67 -10.03
N ILE A 421 25.29 -3.90 -9.57
CA ILE A 421 26.34 -4.37 -8.67
C ILE A 421 26.29 -3.49 -7.43
N ALA A 422 26.18 -4.11 -6.25
CA ALA A 422 26.13 -3.42 -4.98
C ALA A 422 27.31 -3.81 -4.09
N LEU A 423 28.01 -2.83 -3.56
CA LEU A 423 28.90 -2.95 -2.43
C LEU A 423 28.08 -2.72 -1.16
N LEU A 424 28.01 -3.71 -0.29
CA LEU A 424 27.12 -3.68 0.88
C LEU A 424 27.75 -2.92 2.04
N GLU A 425 26.92 -2.26 2.86
CA GLU A 425 27.41 -1.64 4.09
C GLU A 425 27.66 -2.68 5.20
N GLY A 426 28.55 -2.36 6.14
CA GLY A 426 28.71 -3.12 7.39
C GLY A 426 29.57 -4.38 7.29
N PHE A 427 30.15 -4.73 6.14
CA PHE A 427 31.06 -5.88 6.03
C PHE A 427 32.40 -5.66 6.78
N ASN A 428 32.76 -4.39 7.03
CA ASN A 428 33.85 -4.02 7.91
C ASN A 428 33.53 -2.69 8.63
N LYS A 429 34.37 -2.28 9.58
CA LYS A 429 34.18 -1.06 10.39
C LYS A 429 34.26 0.26 9.61
N TYR A 430 34.80 0.24 8.39
CA TYR A 430 34.97 1.43 7.53
C TYR A 430 33.83 1.55 6.50
N ALA A 431 33.19 0.45 6.10
CA ALA A 431 32.10 0.43 5.13
C ALA A 431 30.79 0.85 5.81
N LYS A 432 30.65 2.15 6.08
CA LYS A 432 29.49 2.73 6.79
C LYS A 432 28.30 3.02 5.90
N ALA A 433 28.45 2.91 4.57
CA ALA A 433 27.41 3.08 3.57
C ALA A 433 27.55 2.03 2.48
N GLY A 434 26.46 1.64 1.87
CA GLY A 434 26.41 0.80 0.68
C GLY A 434 26.41 1.66 -0.59
N LEU A 435 27.04 1.18 -1.64
CA LEU A 435 27.04 1.79 -2.96
C LEU A 435 26.55 0.79 -3.99
N THR A 436 25.57 1.18 -4.80
CA THR A 436 25.04 0.37 -5.90
C THR A 436 25.17 1.12 -7.20
N ALA A 437 25.62 0.46 -8.25
CA ALA A 437 25.55 0.97 -9.62
C ALA A 437 24.70 0.01 -10.45
N TYR A 438 23.91 0.54 -11.39
CA TYR A 438 23.05 -0.28 -12.24
C TYR A 438 22.84 0.33 -13.61
N ILE A 439 22.44 -0.54 -14.53
CA ILE A 439 21.92 -0.17 -15.85
C ILE A 439 20.51 -0.74 -15.99
N SER A 440 19.59 0.06 -16.51
CA SER A 440 18.21 -0.29 -16.75
C SER A 440 17.89 -0.14 -18.22
N HIS A 441 17.31 -1.17 -18.84
CA HIS A 441 16.78 -1.14 -20.20
C HIS A 441 15.28 -1.43 -20.15
N LYS A 442 14.47 -0.56 -20.77
CA LYS A 442 13.02 -0.73 -20.94
C LYS A 442 12.68 -0.64 -22.41
N PHE A 443 12.03 -1.66 -22.92
CA PHE A 443 11.37 -1.68 -24.21
C PHE A 443 9.88 -1.57 -24.01
N SER A 444 9.22 -0.63 -24.74
CA SER A 444 7.77 -0.43 -24.68
C SER A 444 7.19 -0.46 -26.07
N ARG A 445 6.00 -1.05 -26.22
CA ARG A 445 5.20 -1.08 -27.42
C ARG A 445 3.78 -0.64 -27.12
N TYR A 446 3.27 0.27 -27.92
CA TYR A 446 1.92 0.80 -27.81
C TYR A 446 1.17 0.55 -29.12
N ASP A 447 -0.03 0.00 -29.02
CA ASP A 447 -0.92 -0.22 -30.14
C ASP A 447 -2.13 0.71 -29.95
N LEU A 448 -2.28 1.72 -30.82
CA LEU A 448 -3.38 2.69 -30.86
C LEU A 448 -4.32 2.35 -32.04
N MET A 449 -5.57 2.82 -31.96
CA MET A 449 -6.51 2.67 -33.09
C MET A 449 -6.10 3.56 -34.27
N ASN A 450 -6.25 3.03 -35.48
CA ASN A 450 -6.15 3.83 -36.70
C ASN A 450 -7.53 4.38 -37.11
N ALA A 451 -7.55 5.38 -38.00
CA ALA A 451 -8.75 6.04 -38.51
C ALA A 451 -9.76 5.09 -39.17
N ASP A 452 -9.32 3.94 -39.66
CA ASP A 452 -10.18 2.90 -40.24
C ASP A 452 -10.91 2.06 -39.16
N SER A 453 -10.59 2.22 -37.86
CA SER A 453 -11.12 1.47 -36.73
C SER A 453 -10.86 -0.06 -36.78
N MET A 454 -10.15 -0.55 -37.77
CA MET A 454 -9.86 -1.97 -38.01
C MET A 454 -8.37 -2.30 -37.82
N THR A 455 -7.49 -1.36 -38.15
CA THR A 455 -6.05 -1.49 -38.00
C THR A 455 -5.54 -0.74 -36.77
N VAL A 456 -4.29 -0.98 -36.42
CA VAL A 456 -3.64 -0.35 -35.27
C VAL A 456 -2.35 0.34 -35.72
N ASP A 457 -2.15 1.55 -35.23
CA ASP A 457 -0.88 2.25 -35.30
C ASP A 457 0.03 1.77 -34.18
N ARG A 458 1.22 1.32 -34.52
CA ARG A 458 2.17 0.75 -33.57
C ARG A 458 3.33 1.67 -33.34
N PHE A 459 3.51 2.03 -32.07
CA PHE A 459 4.62 2.83 -31.59
C PHE A 459 5.54 1.96 -30.73
N THR A 460 6.85 2.18 -30.82
CA THR A 460 7.85 1.51 -29.99
C THR A 460 8.81 2.53 -29.41
N GLU A 461 9.17 2.35 -28.14
CA GLU A 461 10.13 3.20 -27.45
C GLU A 461 11.14 2.33 -26.72
N GLN A 462 12.38 2.77 -26.71
CA GLN A 462 13.44 2.16 -25.92
C GLN A 462 14.00 3.22 -24.97
N GLU A 463 14.29 2.80 -23.76
CA GLU A 463 14.85 3.65 -22.72
C GLU A 463 16.02 2.93 -22.06
N ILE A 464 17.18 3.55 -22.02
CA ILE A 464 18.33 3.07 -21.26
C ILE A 464 18.74 4.11 -20.25
N PHE A 465 18.75 3.71 -18.96
CA PHE A 465 19.22 4.52 -17.86
C PHE A 465 20.45 3.88 -17.22
N VAL A 466 21.39 4.71 -16.80
CA VAL A 466 22.49 4.34 -15.91
C VAL A 466 22.24 5.05 -14.60
N GLY A 467 22.34 4.31 -13.51
CA GLY A 467 22.03 4.86 -12.19
C GLY A 467 22.89 4.30 -11.08
N GLY A 468 22.73 4.90 -9.92
CA GLY A 468 23.41 4.48 -8.70
C GLY A 468 22.65 4.86 -7.45
N GLU A 469 22.92 4.16 -6.36
CA GLU A 469 22.37 4.42 -5.04
C GLU A 469 23.51 4.44 -4.02
N LEU A 470 23.55 5.48 -3.18
CA LEU A 470 24.36 5.57 -1.97
C LEU A 470 23.43 5.53 -0.77
N ALA A 471 23.54 4.52 0.08
CA ALA A 471 22.62 4.37 1.19
C ALA A 471 23.33 3.91 2.46
N LYS A 472 22.95 4.52 3.59
CA LYS A 472 23.29 4.08 4.93
C LYS A 472 21.99 3.68 5.64
N ARG A 473 21.81 2.38 5.85
CA ARG A 473 20.59 1.79 6.41
C ARG A 473 20.79 1.25 7.81
N GLN A 474 22.04 1.09 8.25
CA GLN A 474 22.39 0.59 9.57
C GLN A 474 22.72 1.72 10.53
N GLY A 475 22.46 1.48 11.81
CA GLY A 475 22.68 2.46 12.89
C GLY A 475 21.36 2.80 13.60
N LYS A 476 21.42 3.75 14.55
CA LYS A 476 20.24 4.16 15.35
C LYS A 476 19.87 5.62 15.15
N VAL A 477 20.82 6.44 14.68
CA VAL A 477 20.67 7.89 14.70
C VAL A 477 20.41 8.45 13.30
N LEU A 478 21.23 8.06 12.32
CA LEU A 478 21.14 8.63 10.97
C LEU A 478 21.09 7.51 9.93
N HIS A 479 20.00 7.52 9.15
CA HIS A 479 19.84 6.76 7.93
C HIS A 479 19.70 7.72 6.76
N TYR A 480 20.22 7.36 5.61
CA TYR A 480 20.00 8.12 4.38
C TYR A 480 20.10 7.22 3.15
N SER A 481 19.41 7.62 2.11
CA SER A 481 19.58 7.08 0.77
C SER A 481 19.53 8.21 -0.25
N ILE A 482 20.45 8.17 -1.19
CA ILE A 482 20.46 9.04 -2.36
C ILE A 482 20.57 8.11 -3.56
N ASP A 483 19.58 8.14 -4.42
CA ASP A 483 19.58 7.43 -5.69
C ASP A 483 19.47 8.40 -6.85
N GLY A 484 20.11 8.07 -7.95
CA GLY A 484 20.05 8.87 -9.16
C GLY A 484 20.22 8.02 -10.39
N GLU A 485 19.56 8.41 -11.47
CA GLU A 485 19.68 7.80 -12.78
C GLU A 485 19.63 8.86 -13.88
N ILE A 486 20.35 8.60 -14.96
CA ILE A 486 20.36 9.42 -16.17
C ILE A 486 20.11 8.56 -17.41
N GLY A 487 19.23 9.05 -18.27
CA GLY A 487 18.93 8.44 -19.56
C GLY A 487 20.00 8.75 -20.59
N ILE A 488 20.48 7.71 -21.25
CA ILE A 488 21.62 7.80 -22.18
C ILE A 488 21.28 7.47 -23.62
N MET A 489 20.05 6.96 -23.90
CA MET A 489 19.69 6.52 -25.22
C MET A 489 18.22 6.76 -25.56
N ASP A 490 17.91 7.05 -26.82
CA ASP A 490 16.59 7.20 -27.43
C ASP A 490 15.69 8.16 -26.62
N LYS A 491 14.46 7.77 -26.29
CA LYS A 491 13.50 8.61 -25.55
C LYS A 491 13.98 8.97 -24.14
N ALA A 492 14.89 8.17 -23.57
CA ALA A 492 15.49 8.48 -22.28
C ALA A 492 16.54 9.59 -22.31
N LEU A 493 17.10 9.93 -23.48
CA LEU A 493 18.19 10.87 -23.60
C LEU A 493 17.88 12.24 -22.96
N GLY A 494 18.74 12.66 -22.02
CA GLY A 494 18.59 13.90 -21.26
C GLY A 494 17.51 13.87 -20.19
N GLN A 495 16.85 12.75 -19.95
CA GLN A 495 16.05 12.53 -18.75
C GLN A 495 16.99 12.21 -17.58
N PHE A 496 16.63 12.66 -16.39
CA PHE A 496 17.28 12.24 -15.16
C PHE A 496 16.31 12.28 -13.98
N ARG A 497 16.61 11.48 -12.97
CA ARG A 497 15.89 11.43 -11.69
C ARG A 497 16.92 11.33 -10.58
N VAL A 498 16.80 12.16 -9.56
CA VAL A 498 17.59 12.08 -8.33
C VAL A 498 16.63 12.17 -7.17
N HIS A 499 16.69 11.22 -6.25
CA HIS A 499 15.90 11.22 -5.03
C HIS A 499 16.84 11.15 -3.82
N GLY A 500 16.49 11.88 -2.79
CA GLY A 500 17.19 11.87 -1.52
C GLY A 500 16.22 11.67 -0.37
N ASN A 501 16.56 10.81 0.56
CA ASN A 501 15.83 10.61 1.79
C ASN A 501 16.81 10.52 2.96
N MET A 502 16.52 11.25 4.04
CA MET A 502 17.29 11.26 5.27
C MET A 502 16.35 11.11 6.46
N ASP A 503 16.70 10.24 7.38
CA ASP A 503 16.00 9.99 8.63
C ASP A 503 16.99 10.17 9.79
N LEU A 504 16.73 11.16 10.64
CA LEU A 504 17.54 11.51 11.80
C LEU A 504 16.74 11.32 13.08
N ASN A 505 17.19 10.35 13.89
CA ASN A 505 16.60 10.05 15.19
C ASN A 505 17.48 10.60 16.32
N PHE A 506 16.94 11.49 17.13
CA PHE A 506 17.67 12.06 18.27
C PHE A 506 16.78 12.22 19.50
N ARG A 507 17.40 12.40 20.65
CA ARG A 507 16.70 12.64 21.90
C ARG A 507 16.72 14.13 22.24
N LEU A 508 15.53 14.69 22.48
CA LEU A 508 15.37 16.04 23.02
C LEU A 508 14.85 15.91 24.46
N GLY A 509 15.77 15.96 25.44
CA GLY A 509 15.44 15.65 26.84
C GLY A 509 15.03 14.19 27.02
N LYS A 510 13.77 13.95 27.42
CA LYS A 510 13.20 12.60 27.59
C LYS A 510 12.49 12.09 26.33
N ASP A 511 12.31 12.92 25.33
CA ASP A 511 11.52 12.63 24.15
C ASP A 511 12.41 12.18 22.99
N THR A 512 11.93 11.20 22.23
CA THR A 512 12.54 10.83 20.95
C THR A 512 11.91 11.69 19.85
N VAL A 513 12.74 12.36 19.09
CA VAL A 513 12.36 13.19 17.95
C VAL A 513 12.91 12.53 16.71
N ASN A 514 12.05 12.35 15.72
CA ASN A 514 12.44 11.88 14.40
C ASN A 514 12.26 13.02 13.39
N LEU A 515 13.33 13.37 12.69
CA LEU A 515 13.33 14.36 11.61
C LEU A 515 13.61 13.62 10.29
N ILE A 516 12.67 13.69 9.37
CA ILE A 516 12.81 13.12 8.05
C ILE A 516 12.89 14.26 7.03
N ALA A 517 13.90 14.24 6.17
CA ALA A 517 13.99 15.13 5.02
C ALA A 517 13.93 14.29 3.74
N ARG A 518 13.08 14.71 2.81
CA ARG A 518 12.93 14.07 1.50
C ARG A 518 13.05 15.12 0.41
N GLY A 519 13.62 14.75 -0.70
CA GLY A 519 13.66 15.63 -1.85
C GLY A 519 13.89 14.86 -3.13
N PHE A 520 13.49 15.44 -4.23
CA PHE A 520 13.83 14.94 -5.55
C PHE A 520 14.04 16.08 -6.55
N VAL A 521 14.84 15.78 -7.56
CA VAL A 521 14.96 16.58 -8.77
C VAL A 521 14.79 15.63 -9.95
N THR A 522 13.81 15.89 -10.81
CA THR A 522 13.53 15.07 -11.98
C THR A 522 13.37 15.93 -13.22
N ASN A 523 13.81 15.39 -14.34
CA ASN A 523 13.61 15.96 -15.67
C ASN A 523 13.16 14.83 -16.59
N THR A 524 11.86 14.68 -16.80
CA THR A 524 11.28 13.49 -17.44
C THR A 524 10.34 13.86 -18.56
N LEU A 525 10.37 13.10 -19.64
CA LEU A 525 9.41 13.24 -20.73
C LEU A 525 8.01 12.82 -20.23
N PRO A 526 6.93 13.54 -20.56
CA PRO A 526 5.57 13.09 -20.29
C PRO A 526 5.32 11.67 -20.83
N SER A 527 4.47 10.92 -20.13
CA SER A 527 4.18 9.52 -20.50
C SER A 527 3.67 9.40 -21.94
N PHE A 528 3.81 8.21 -22.55
CA PHE A 528 3.41 7.98 -23.92
C PHE A 528 1.97 8.46 -24.20
N TYR A 529 1.01 8.11 -23.35
CA TYR A 529 -0.40 8.48 -23.55
C TYR A 529 -0.71 9.97 -23.32
N MET A 530 0.16 10.74 -22.71
CA MET A 530 0.06 12.20 -22.73
C MET A 530 0.53 12.78 -24.07
N ARG A 531 1.40 12.07 -24.78
CA ARG A 531 1.93 12.47 -26.09
C ARG A 531 1.09 11.95 -27.26
N HIS A 532 0.59 10.71 -27.18
CA HIS A 532 -0.14 10.05 -28.25
C HIS A 532 -1.36 9.31 -27.72
N TYR A 533 -2.51 9.57 -28.33
CA TYR A 533 -3.74 8.81 -28.07
C TYR A 533 -4.72 8.96 -29.23
N HIS A 534 -5.27 7.83 -29.68
CA HIS A 534 -6.23 7.76 -30.79
C HIS A 534 -7.49 7.05 -30.34
N SER A 535 -8.62 7.76 -30.34
CA SER A 535 -9.94 7.23 -30.00
C SER A 535 -11.02 7.94 -30.81
N ASN A 536 -12.26 7.48 -30.70
CA ASN A 536 -13.36 8.06 -31.46
C ASN A 536 -13.57 9.55 -31.17
N HIS A 537 -13.41 10.00 -29.94
CA HIS A 537 -13.67 11.37 -29.52
C HIS A 537 -12.42 12.18 -29.17
N PHE A 538 -11.29 11.51 -28.97
CA PHE A 538 -10.04 12.14 -28.56
C PHE A 538 -8.89 11.66 -29.44
N PHE A 539 -8.21 12.61 -30.06
CA PHE A 539 -7.08 12.33 -30.92
C PHE A 539 -6.00 13.39 -30.68
N TRP A 540 -4.81 12.95 -30.33
CA TRP A 540 -3.64 13.83 -30.21
C TRP A 540 -2.34 13.09 -30.49
N ASP A 541 -1.40 13.84 -31.13
CA ASP A 541 -0.02 13.46 -31.35
C ASP A 541 0.85 14.67 -31.00
N ASN A 542 1.38 14.69 -29.78
CA ASN A 542 2.12 15.81 -29.17
C ASN A 542 3.62 15.49 -29.09
N ASP A 543 4.27 15.25 -30.23
CA ASP A 543 5.71 14.91 -30.28
C ASP A 543 6.64 16.02 -29.74
N ASN A 544 6.16 17.26 -29.69
CA ASN A 544 6.91 18.44 -29.31
C ASN A 544 6.82 18.79 -27.80
N MET A 545 6.24 17.91 -26.99
CA MET A 545 6.21 18.14 -25.54
C MET A 545 7.61 18.16 -24.97
N GLU A 546 7.89 19.22 -24.19
CA GLU A 546 9.15 19.37 -23.46
C GLU A 546 9.17 18.43 -22.22
N LYS A 547 10.39 18.19 -21.73
CA LYS A 547 10.56 17.46 -20.47
C LYS A 547 10.00 18.28 -19.31
N GLU A 548 9.26 17.64 -18.45
CA GLU A 548 8.78 18.21 -17.20
C GLU A 548 9.91 18.19 -16.17
N PHE A 549 10.30 19.40 -15.71
CA PHE A 549 11.32 19.55 -14.68
C PHE A 549 10.65 19.80 -13.33
N ARG A 550 10.89 18.90 -12.38
CA ARG A 550 10.32 18.98 -11.03
C ARG A 550 11.41 18.97 -9.97
N THR A 551 11.23 19.81 -8.97
CA THR A 551 12.07 19.84 -7.77
C THR A 551 11.18 19.92 -6.54
N ARG A 552 11.31 18.97 -5.62
CA ARG A 552 10.63 18.98 -4.33
C ARG A 552 11.62 18.88 -3.18
N VAL A 553 11.37 19.64 -2.14
CA VAL A 553 12.02 19.50 -0.84
C VAL A 553 10.93 19.47 0.23
N GLU A 554 11.00 18.49 1.10
CA GLU A 554 10.03 18.22 2.14
C GLU A 554 10.72 17.84 3.44
N GLY A 555 10.25 18.39 4.56
CA GLY A 555 10.66 18.03 5.91
C GLY A 555 9.48 17.49 6.70
N GLU A 556 9.73 16.47 7.52
CA GLU A 556 8.73 15.88 8.42
C GLU A 556 9.33 15.74 9.82
N LEU A 557 8.64 16.29 10.80
CA LEU A 557 9.01 16.26 12.22
C LEU A 557 7.99 15.41 12.99
N ASN A 558 8.48 14.34 13.64
CA ASN A 558 7.66 13.46 14.47
C ASN A 558 8.07 13.59 15.94
N ILE A 559 7.10 13.83 16.82
CA ILE A 559 7.27 13.85 18.28
C ILE A 559 6.20 12.96 18.90
N ASP A 560 6.53 11.69 19.08
CA ASP A 560 5.57 10.65 19.47
C ASP A 560 4.85 10.95 20.78
N ARG A 561 5.59 11.43 21.80
CA ARG A 561 5.02 11.75 23.10
C ARG A 561 3.94 12.82 23.04
N TRP A 562 4.09 13.79 22.12
CA TRP A 562 3.12 14.87 21.94
C TRP A 562 2.01 14.47 20.96
N GLY A 563 2.14 13.32 20.30
CA GLY A 563 1.23 12.90 19.22
C GLY A 563 1.24 13.87 18.05
N THR A 564 2.38 14.52 17.81
CA THR A 564 2.54 15.57 16.78
C THR A 564 3.38 15.04 15.62
N ASN A 565 2.85 15.20 14.40
CA ASN A 565 3.57 15.03 13.15
C ASN A 565 3.34 16.26 12.29
N LEU A 566 4.41 16.96 11.94
CA LEU A 566 4.38 18.13 11.05
C LEU A 566 5.19 17.82 9.80
N ARG A 567 4.54 17.85 8.66
CA ARG A 567 5.14 17.69 7.32
C ARG A 567 4.97 19.01 6.56
N ALA A 568 6.04 19.56 6.01
CA ALA A 568 5.98 20.78 5.20
C ALA A 568 6.98 20.70 4.06
N GLY A 569 6.62 21.29 2.92
CA GLY A 569 7.50 21.27 1.75
C GLY A 569 7.10 22.25 0.67
N VAL A 570 8.00 22.34 -0.30
CA VAL A 570 7.83 23.15 -1.50
C VAL A 570 8.17 22.29 -2.73
N GLU A 571 7.40 22.46 -3.77
CA GLU A 571 7.66 21.86 -5.07
C GLU A 571 7.58 22.93 -6.16
N ASN A 572 8.52 22.88 -7.10
CA ASN A 572 8.50 23.67 -8.32
C ASN A 572 8.37 22.73 -9.51
N VAL A 573 7.44 23.02 -10.41
CA VAL A 573 7.21 22.26 -11.64
C VAL A 573 7.27 23.22 -12.83
N LYS A 574 8.21 22.98 -13.73
CA LYS A 574 8.30 23.66 -15.03
C LYS A 574 7.82 22.71 -16.12
N ASN A 575 7.13 23.24 -17.12
CA ASN A 575 6.51 22.47 -18.21
C ASN A 575 5.50 21.46 -17.68
N TYR A 576 4.67 21.86 -16.71
CA TYR A 576 3.66 21.00 -16.10
C TYR A 576 2.67 20.49 -17.15
N THR A 577 2.51 19.17 -17.23
CA THR A 577 1.60 18.51 -18.16
C THR A 577 0.29 18.17 -17.48
N TYR A 578 -0.82 18.60 -18.05
CA TYR A 578 -2.17 18.45 -17.47
C TYR A 578 -3.21 18.21 -18.55
N PHE A 579 -4.41 17.78 -18.18
CA PHE A 579 -5.56 17.75 -19.07
C PHE A 579 -6.30 19.09 -18.99
N ASN A 580 -6.40 19.76 -20.13
CA ASN A 580 -7.04 21.07 -20.21
C ASN A 580 -8.58 20.99 -20.13
N GLN A 581 -9.27 22.06 -20.36
CA GLN A 581 -10.73 22.17 -20.29
C GLN A 581 -11.47 21.28 -21.31
N LYS A 582 -10.80 20.87 -22.40
CA LYS A 582 -11.30 19.95 -23.42
C LYS A 582 -10.92 18.49 -23.17
N ALA A 583 -10.37 18.20 -21.98
CA ALA A 583 -9.82 16.89 -21.63
C ALA A 583 -8.72 16.37 -22.61
N VAL A 584 -7.93 17.28 -23.16
CA VAL A 584 -6.77 17.01 -24.03
C VAL A 584 -5.51 17.40 -23.26
N PRO A 585 -4.41 16.63 -23.37
CA PRO A 585 -3.15 16.98 -22.72
C PRO A 585 -2.57 18.30 -23.26
N GLU A 586 -2.20 19.14 -22.32
CA GLU A 586 -1.57 20.43 -22.58
C GLU A 586 -0.41 20.65 -21.63
N GLN A 587 0.57 21.45 -22.03
CA GLN A 587 1.76 21.71 -21.25
C GLN A 587 1.90 23.21 -20.95
N TYR A 588 1.95 23.57 -19.67
CA TYR A 588 2.18 24.92 -19.22
C TYR A 588 3.70 25.21 -19.17
N SER A 589 4.20 26.06 -20.06
CA SER A 589 5.63 26.37 -20.20
C SER A 589 6.23 27.16 -19.03
N GLY A 590 5.37 27.77 -18.18
CA GLY A 590 5.79 28.52 -17.00
C GLY A 590 6.21 27.61 -15.84
N ASN A 591 6.56 28.23 -14.72
CA ASN A 591 6.87 27.55 -13.47
C ASN A 591 5.68 27.63 -12.52
N ILE A 592 5.25 26.48 -11.97
CA ILE A 592 4.25 26.40 -10.92
C ILE A 592 4.94 26.03 -9.61
N GLN A 593 4.77 26.87 -8.60
CA GLN A 593 5.24 26.60 -7.25
C GLN A 593 4.07 26.11 -6.39
N ILE A 594 4.28 25.03 -5.67
CA ILE A 594 3.30 24.46 -4.74
C ILE A 594 3.92 24.43 -3.34
N LEU A 595 3.20 25.04 -2.40
CA LEU A 595 3.51 24.97 -0.98
C LEU A 595 2.51 24.01 -0.32
N SER A 596 2.97 23.17 0.59
CA SER A 596 2.09 22.26 1.36
C SER A 596 2.62 22.10 2.78
N ALA A 597 1.72 22.16 3.76
CA ALA A 597 2.01 21.89 5.15
C ALA A 597 0.86 21.06 5.76
N THR A 598 1.21 19.89 6.31
CA THR A 598 0.26 18.98 6.97
C THR A 598 0.64 18.84 8.44
N LEU A 599 -0.29 19.13 9.33
CA LEU A 599 -0.16 18.91 10.78
C LEU A 599 -1.11 17.78 11.18
N LYS A 600 -0.54 16.72 11.76
CA LYS A 600 -1.29 15.70 12.49
C LYS A 600 -1.08 15.92 13.98
N GLN A 601 -2.17 16.05 14.73
CA GLN A 601 -2.13 16.28 16.16
C GLN A 601 -3.15 15.41 16.86
N ASN A 602 -2.67 14.55 17.74
CA ASN A 602 -3.49 13.62 18.49
C ASN A 602 -3.54 14.06 19.97
N PHE A 603 -4.73 14.22 20.50
CA PHE A 603 -4.98 14.53 21.89
C PHE A 603 -5.61 13.34 22.60
N ARG A 604 -5.16 13.09 23.83
CA ARG A 604 -5.66 11.98 24.66
C ARG A 604 -5.98 12.46 26.07
N ALA A 605 -7.20 12.19 26.52
CA ALA A 605 -7.67 12.53 27.86
C ALA A 605 -8.45 11.33 28.44
N GLY A 606 -7.73 10.42 29.09
CA GLY A 606 -8.30 9.16 29.59
C GLY A 606 -8.79 8.28 28.45
N ILE A 607 -10.11 8.02 28.40
CA ILE A 607 -10.75 7.23 27.33
C ILE A 607 -11.09 8.07 26.08
N PHE A 608 -11.02 9.38 26.18
CA PHE A 608 -11.36 10.30 25.08
C PHE A 608 -10.11 10.59 24.24
N HIS A 609 -10.28 10.50 22.94
CA HIS A 609 -9.24 10.74 21.95
C HIS A 609 -9.77 11.67 20.87
N LEU A 610 -8.90 12.57 20.40
CA LEU A 610 -9.19 13.46 19.30
C LEU A 610 -7.98 13.46 18.36
N ASP A 611 -8.13 12.85 17.19
CA ASP A 611 -7.11 12.80 16.16
C ASP A 611 -7.45 13.82 15.06
N ASN A 612 -6.53 14.73 14.77
CA ASN A 612 -6.71 15.75 13.74
C ASN A 612 -5.60 15.65 12.70
N GLU A 613 -5.98 15.86 11.45
CA GLU A 613 -5.08 16.07 10.33
C GLU A 613 -5.54 17.29 9.55
N VAL A 614 -4.71 18.31 9.48
CA VAL A 614 -4.97 19.56 8.78
C VAL A 614 -3.90 19.77 7.74
N THR A 615 -4.29 19.88 6.48
CA THR A 615 -3.39 20.20 5.38
C THR A 615 -3.74 21.57 4.81
N TRP A 616 -2.77 22.45 4.82
CA TRP A 616 -2.79 23.71 4.08
C TRP A 616 -1.90 23.58 2.85
N GLN A 617 -2.36 24.07 1.71
CA GLN A 617 -1.60 24.08 0.48
C GLN A 617 -1.97 25.28 -0.41
N LYS A 618 -1.04 25.68 -1.27
CA LYS A 618 -1.24 26.76 -2.21
C LYS A 618 -0.46 26.50 -3.50
N SER A 619 -1.15 26.68 -4.63
CA SER A 619 -0.54 26.71 -5.96
C SER A 619 -0.29 28.17 -6.37
N SER A 620 0.83 28.46 -7.05
CA SER A 620 1.08 29.78 -7.63
C SER A 620 0.24 30.05 -8.88
N ASN A 621 -0.36 29.00 -9.46
CA ASN A 621 -1.26 29.10 -10.61
C ASN A 621 -2.48 28.21 -10.40
N GLU A 622 -3.53 28.78 -9.81
CA GLU A 622 -4.77 28.07 -9.48
C GLU A 622 -5.63 27.77 -10.72
N THR A 623 -5.38 28.48 -11.84
CA THR A 623 -6.09 28.22 -13.11
C THR A 623 -5.65 26.91 -13.74
N ILE A 624 -4.36 26.61 -13.69
CA ILE A 624 -3.77 25.38 -14.26
C ILE A 624 -3.77 24.23 -13.24
N LEU A 625 -3.55 24.56 -11.98
CA LEU A 625 -3.50 23.58 -10.89
C LEU A 625 -4.39 24.04 -9.73
N PRO A 626 -5.71 23.86 -9.85
CA PRO A 626 -6.64 24.19 -8.77
C PRO A 626 -6.49 23.20 -7.61
N LEU A 627 -6.31 23.74 -6.40
CA LEU A 627 -6.17 22.97 -5.16
C LEU A 627 -7.02 23.63 -4.05
N PRO A 628 -7.69 22.85 -3.18
CA PRO A 628 -8.31 23.42 -2.00
C PRO A 628 -7.23 23.93 -1.05
N GLN A 629 -7.39 25.15 -0.53
CA GLN A 629 -6.38 25.75 0.35
C GLN A 629 -6.27 25.00 1.68
N LEU A 630 -7.38 24.47 2.19
CA LEU A 630 -7.42 23.73 3.46
C LEU A 630 -8.18 22.41 3.27
N SER A 631 -7.61 21.33 3.81
CA SER A 631 -8.28 20.05 4.01
C SER A 631 -8.16 19.64 5.47
N LEU A 632 -9.27 19.23 6.08
CA LEU A 632 -9.37 18.87 7.49
C LEU A 632 -9.98 17.47 7.62
N TYR A 633 -9.34 16.66 8.42
CA TYR A 633 -9.91 15.46 9.02
C TYR A 633 -9.84 15.58 10.54
N SER A 634 -10.95 15.35 11.22
CA SER A 634 -11.03 15.37 12.68
C SER A 634 -11.84 14.18 13.15
N ASN A 635 -11.30 13.42 14.09
CA ASN A 635 -11.89 12.17 14.58
C ASN A 635 -11.93 12.19 16.11
N LEU A 636 -13.12 12.35 16.67
CA LEU A 636 -13.38 12.30 18.09
C LEU A 636 -13.93 10.92 18.47
N TYR A 637 -13.26 10.23 19.38
CA TYR A 637 -13.68 8.88 19.78
C TYR A 637 -13.38 8.54 21.22
N ILE A 638 -14.10 7.55 21.72
CA ILE A 638 -13.89 6.88 22.99
C ILE A 638 -13.19 5.55 22.70
N LEU A 639 -12.11 5.29 23.38
CA LEU A 639 -11.36 4.03 23.32
C LEU A 639 -11.37 3.34 24.67
N THR A 640 -11.93 2.14 24.74
CA THR A 640 -12.01 1.37 25.98
C THR A 640 -11.79 -0.10 25.74
N LYS A 641 -11.35 -0.81 26.78
CA LYS A 641 -11.17 -2.27 26.77
C LYS A 641 -12.20 -2.90 27.70
N LEU A 642 -13.08 -3.73 27.17
CA LEU A 642 -14.12 -4.46 27.87
C LEU A 642 -13.77 -5.94 28.04
N ALA A 643 -14.64 -6.69 28.75
CA ALA A 643 -14.52 -8.14 28.94
C ALA A 643 -13.12 -8.58 29.40
N LYS A 644 -12.64 -8.04 30.54
CA LYS A 644 -11.30 -8.29 31.08
C LYS A 644 -10.17 -7.95 30.08
N LYS A 645 -10.32 -6.85 29.34
CA LYS A 645 -9.38 -6.34 28.33
C LYS A 645 -9.27 -7.16 27.03
N VAL A 646 -10.17 -8.11 26.80
CA VAL A 646 -10.17 -8.94 25.58
C VAL A 646 -10.83 -8.24 24.40
N LEU A 647 -11.84 -7.39 24.64
CA LEU A 647 -12.55 -6.63 23.61
C LEU A 647 -12.11 -5.17 23.65
N THR A 648 -11.46 -4.69 22.60
CA THR A 648 -11.20 -3.26 22.40
C THR A 648 -12.36 -2.65 21.64
N VAL A 649 -12.90 -1.55 22.14
CA VAL A 649 -14.05 -0.82 21.57
C VAL A 649 -13.62 0.61 21.30
N GLN A 650 -13.80 1.05 20.05
CA GLN A 650 -13.65 2.42 19.62
C GLN A 650 -15.00 2.91 19.07
N LEU A 651 -15.61 3.88 19.74
CA LEU A 651 -16.85 4.54 19.30
C LEU A 651 -16.55 5.99 18.99
N GLY A 652 -16.91 6.46 17.82
CA GLY A 652 -16.54 7.81 17.45
C GLY A 652 -17.33 8.41 16.29
N ALA A 653 -16.99 9.64 16.01
CA ALA A 653 -17.46 10.41 14.87
C ALA A 653 -16.27 11.06 14.18
N ASP A 654 -16.20 10.97 12.87
CA ASP A 654 -15.24 11.71 12.06
C ASP A 654 -15.90 12.75 11.19
N VAL A 655 -15.16 13.83 10.97
CA VAL A 655 -15.54 14.96 10.11
C VAL A 655 -14.45 15.15 9.06
N ARG A 656 -14.88 15.26 7.81
CA ARG A 656 -14.04 15.52 6.65
C ARG A 656 -14.49 16.81 6.01
N TYR A 657 -13.57 17.75 5.80
CA TYR A 657 -13.89 19.06 5.26
C TYR A 657 -12.76 19.54 4.36
N PHE A 658 -13.10 20.27 3.33
CA PHE A 658 -12.16 21.02 2.51
C PHE A 658 -12.80 22.34 2.01
N THR A 659 -11.94 23.34 1.80
CA THR A 659 -12.38 24.66 1.30
C THR A 659 -12.84 24.55 -0.14
N LYS A 660 -13.72 25.45 -0.53
CA LYS A 660 -14.22 25.54 -1.91
C LYS A 660 -13.09 25.80 -2.90
N TYR A 661 -13.19 25.18 -4.05
CA TYR A 661 -12.29 25.39 -5.19
C TYR A 661 -12.92 24.83 -6.47
N ASN A 662 -12.39 25.21 -7.63
CA ASN A 662 -12.77 24.68 -8.93
C ASN A 662 -12.10 23.30 -9.13
N ALA A 663 -12.68 22.26 -8.55
CA ALA A 663 -12.11 20.92 -8.61
C ALA A 663 -12.08 20.40 -10.05
N PRO A 664 -11.09 19.57 -10.43
CA PRO A 664 -11.08 18.92 -11.72
C PRO A 664 -12.36 18.13 -11.99
N ALA A 665 -12.92 18.31 -13.20
CA ALA A 665 -14.00 17.49 -13.75
C ALA A 665 -13.45 16.14 -14.21
N TYR A 666 -14.34 15.24 -14.61
CA TYR A 666 -13.97 13.90 -15.08
C TYR A 666 -14.61 13.57 -16.42
N THR A 667 -13.82 13.09 -17.38
CA THR A 667 -14.31 12.65 -18.70
C THR A 667 -14.19 11.14 -18.86
N PRO A 668 -15.32 10.42 -19.03
CA PRO A 668 -15.35 8.96 -19.19
C PRO A 668 -14.55 8.42 -20.38
N ALA A 669 -14.55 9.08 -21.54
CA ALA A 669 -13.94 8.58 -22.75
C ALA A 669 -12.40 8.51 -22.69
N VAL A 670 -11.75 9.36 -21.90
CA VAL A 670 -10.30 9.31 -21.62
C VAL A 670 -10.00 8.78 -20.23
N GLN A 671 -11.03 8.60 -19.39
CA GLN A 671 -10.92 8.10 -18.03
C GLN A 671 -9.96 8.95 -17.15
N GLN A 672 -9.98 10.29 -17.34
CA GLN A 672 -9.08 11.23 -16.69
C GLN A 672 -9.83 12.39 -16.04
N PHE A 673 -9.21 12.93 -14.99
CA PHE A 673 -9.58 14.21 -14.41
C PHE A 673 -8.93 15.34 -15.22
N HIS A 674 -9.70 16.39 -15.52
CA HIS A 674 -9.29 17.53 -16.33
C HIS A 674 -9.81 18.85 -15.77
N LEU A 675 -9.32 19.98 -16.28
CA LEU A 675 -9.83 21.30 -15.89
C LEU A 675 -11.30 21.44 -16.34
N GLN A 676 -12.09 22.11 -15.51
CA GLN A 676 -13.50 22.39 -15.85
C GLN A 676 -13.60 23.34 -17.05
N PRO A 677 -14.57 23.15 -17.95
CA PRO A 677 -14.87 24.12 -19.01
C PRO A 677 -15.22 25.51 -18.42
N GLU A 678 -14.76 26.59 -19.05
CA GLU A 678 -14.98 27.96 -18.55
C GLU A 678 -16.46 28.31 -18.38
N ASN A 679 -17.32 27.79 -19.25
CA ASN A 679 -18.75 28.11 -19.26
C ASN A 679 -19.58 27.26 -18.29
N ASP A 680 -18.99 26.24 -17.64
CA ASP A 680 -19.68 25.30 -16.74
C ASP A 680 -18.87 25.04 -15.48
N GLN A 681 -18.27 26.11 -14.92
CA GLN A 681 -17.48 25.99 -13.69
C GLN A 681 -18.36 25.89 -12.46
N VAL A 682 -18.14 24.86 -11.67
CA VAL A 682 -18.80 24.60 -10.40
C VAL A 682 -17.76 24.51 -9.28
N GLU A 683 -17.86 25.43 -8.32
CA GLU A 683 -17.08 25.32 -7.08
C GLU A 683 -17.63 24.20 -6.20
N ILE A 684 -16.81 23.26 -5.82
CA ILE A 684 -17.15 22.21 -4.85
C ILE A 684 -16.37 22.40 -3.55
N GLY A 685 -16.89 21.82 -2.46
CA GLY A 685 -16.32 21.95 -1.11
C GLY A 685 -17.10 22.93 -0.23
N GLY A 686 -16.52 23.25 0.94
CA GLY A 686 -17.23 24.05 1.96
C GLY A 686 -18.36 23.28 2.65
N TYR A 687 -18.47 21.97 2.41
CA TYR A 687 -19.47 21.08 3.00
C TYR A 687 -18.77 20.02 3.87
N PRO A 688 -19.04 19.96 5.18
CA PRO A 688 -18.51 18.92 6.04
C PRO A 688 -19.22 17.59 5.81
N ILE A 689 -18.47 16.51 5.69
CA ILE A 689 -18.99 15.14 5.65
C ILE A 689 -18.79 14.56 7.03
N VAL A 690 -19.87 14.14 7.69
CA VAL A 690 -19.83 13.59 9.04
C VAL A 690 -20.20 12.12 9.03
N ASN A 691 -19.40 11.29 9.66
CA ASN A 691 -19.66 9.87 9.83
C ASN A 691 -19.66 9.52 11.32
N ILE A 692 -20.49 8.55 11.73
CA ILE A 692 -20.44 7.95 13.05
C ILE A 692 -20.13 6.46 12.93
N TYR A 693 -19.33 5.93 13.86
CA TYR A 693 -18.86 4.57 13.71
C TYR A 693 -18.59 3.87 15.05
N ALA A 694 -18.57 2.56 14.98
CA ALA A 694 -18.13 1.65 16.03
C ALA A 694 -17.11 0.66 15.46
N ASN A 695 -15.92 0.59 16.02
CA ASN A 695 -14.94 -0.45 15.76
C ASN A 695 -14.80 -1.36 16.98
N LEU A 696 -14.76 -2.65 16.72
CA LEU A 696 -14.63 -3.69 17.70
C LEU A 696 -13.45 -4.58 17.33
N GLN A 697 -12.52 -4.78 18.24
CA GLN A 697 -11.43 -5.75 18.08
C GLN A 697 -11.53 -6.81 19.17
N LEU A 698 -11.76 -8.04 18.74
CA LEU A 698 -11.77 -9.22 19.59
C LEU A 698 -10.60 -10.13 19.21
N LYS A 699 -9.53 -10.11 20.01
CA LYS A 699 -8.29 -10.83 19.69
C LYS A 699 -7.80 -10.47 18.28
N ARG A 700 -7.91 -11.39 17.32
CA ARG A 700 -7.43 -11.29 15.93
C ARG A 700 -8.50 -10.88 14.93
N THR A 701 -9.74 -10.69 15.40
CA THR A 701 -10.88 -10.27 14.58
C THR A 701 -11.19 -8.81 14.82
N ARG A 702 -11.36 -8.07 13.75
CA ARG A 702 -11.79 -6.67 13.75
C ARG A 702 -13.13 -6.57 13.04
N LEU A 703 -14.04 -5.80 13.62
CA LEU A 703 -15.38 -5.54 13.08
C LEU A 703 -15.59 -4.04 13.08
N PHE A 704 -16.30 -3.51 12.10
CA PHE A 704 -16.82 -2.16 12.19
C PHE A 704 -18.25 -2.06 11.67
N ALA A 705 -18.96 -1.08 12.20
CA ALA A 705 -20.20 -0.56 11.65
C ALA A 705 -20.06 0.97 11.57
N MET A 706 -20.38 1.56 10.43
CA MET A 706 -20.31 3.00 10.22
C MET A 706 -21.56 3.47 9.50
N TYR A 707 -22.20 4.52 10.02
CA TYR A 707 -23.22 5.27 9.31
C TYR A 707 -22.57 6.50 8.72
N SER A 708 -22.41 6.49 7.40
CA SER A 708 -21.70 7.54 6.67
C SER A 708 -22.65 8.64 6.24
N HIS A 709 -22.13 9.88 6.12
CA HIS A 709 -22.85 11.06 5.65
C HIS A 709 -24.12 11.33 6.46
N VAL A 710 -24.03 11.28 7.81
CA VAL A 710 -25.19 11.46 8.71
C VAL A 710 -25.85 12.83 8.60
N ASN A 711 -25.13 13.82 8.07
CA ASN A 711 -25.58 15.18 7.86
C ASN A 711 -26.12 15.44 6.44
N GLN A 712 -26.50 14.39 5.69
CA GLN A 712 -27.13 14.54 4.37
C GLN A 712 -28.31 15.54 4.43
N GLY A 713 -28.38 16.43 3.45
CA GLY A 713 -29.45 17.44 3.35
C GLY A 713 -29.34 18.59 4.33
N MET A 714 -28.32 18.63 5.21
CA MET A 714 -28.08 19.74 6.13
C MET A 714 -27.10 20.76 5.53
N GLY A 715 -27.28 22.03 5.84
CA GLY A 715 -26.39 23.10 5.43
C GLY A 715 -26.50 23.48 3.95
N THR A 716 -25.38 23.73 3.29
CA THR A 716 -25.31 24.31 1.94
C THR A 716 -25.72 23.38 0.79
N ARG A 717 -26.01 22.12 1.06
CA ARG A 717 -26.32 21.07 0.06
C ARG A 717 -25.32 20.94 -1.10
N ASN A 718 -24.13 21.55 -0.98
CA ASN A 718 -23.05 21.38 -1.98
C ASN A 718 -22.28 20.07 -1.71
N SER A 719 -22.98 18.96 -1.80
CA SER A 719 -22.47 17.64 -1.48
C SER A 719 -21.87 16.96 -2.71
N PHE A 720 -20.79 17.54 -3.27
CA PHE A 720 -20.04 17.00 -4.41
C PHE A 720 -18.56 16.79 -4.04
N LEU A 721 -17.95 15.76 -4.61
CA LEU A 721 -16.51 15.51 -4.56
C LEU A 721 -15.83 15.71 -5.93
N VAL A 722 -16.61 15.61 -7.00
CA VAL A 722 -16.23 15.91 -8.38
C VAL A 722 -17.41 16.66 -9.00
N PRO A 723 -17.21 17.68 -9.85
CA PRO A 723 -18.30 18.36 -10.56
C PRO A 723 -19.26 17.38 -11.19
N HIS A 724 -20.55 17.54 -10.96
CA HIS A 724 -21.67 16.69 -11.42
C HIS A 724 -21.73 15.28 -10.83
N TYR A 725 -20.83 14.91 -9.92
CA TYR A 725 -20.82 13.61 -9.22
C TYR A 725 -21.07 13.82 -7.73
N PRO A 726 -22.32 13.69 -7.27
CA PRO A 726 -22.67 13.92 -5.87
C PRO A 726 -22.08 12.85 -4.95
N ILE A 727 -21.91 13.20 -3.69
CA ILE A 727 -21.59 12.27 -2.61
C ILE A 727 -22.74 11.26 -2.46
N ASN A 728 -22.41 10.02 -2.15
CA ASN A 728 -23.43 9.00 -1.88
C ASN A 728 -24.38 9.42 -0.75
N PRO A 729 -25.66 9.01 -0.81
CA PRO A 729 -26.60 9.19 0.27
C PRO A 729 -26.08 8.60 1.59
N SER A 730 -26.71 8.97 2.69
CA SER A 730 -26.41 8.39 3.99
C SER A 730 -26.66 6.89 3.98
N LEU A 731 -25.71 6.09 4.49
CA LEU A 731 -25.80 4.64 4.44
C LEU A 731 -24.99 3.95 5.54
N LEU A 732 -25.47 2.75 5.89
CA LEU A 732 -24.77 1.85 6.79
C LEU A 732 -23.69 1.07 6.02
N LYS A 733 -22.48 1.08 6.54
CA LYS A 733 -21.32 0.31 6.07
C LYS A 733 -20.87 -0.63 7.19
N ILE A 734 -20.58 -1.87 6.87
CA ILE A 734 -20.08 -2.87 7.81
C ILE A 734 -18.86 -3.57 7.23
N GLY A 735 -17.97 -4.01 8.10
CA GLY A 735 -16.83 -4.79 7.66
C GLY A 735 -16.27 -5.67 8.76
N VAL A 736 -15.58 -6.72 8.33
CA VAL A 736 -14.89 -7.68 9.20
C VAL A 736 -13.53 -7.99 8.61
N SER A 737 -12.51 -8.08 9.45
CA SER A 737 -11.19 -8.58 9.09
C SER A 737 -10.72 -9.58 10.11
N TRP A 738 -10.19 -10.69 9.66
CA TRP A 738 -9.74 -11.77 10.51
C TRP A 738 -8.35 -12.23 10.13
N ASN A 739 -7.42 -12.20 11.10
CA ASN A 739 -6.05 -12.68 10.97
C ASN A 739 -5.91 -14.07 11.59
N PHE A 740 -5.42 -15.03 10.79
CA PHE A 740 -5.10 -16.38 11.21
C PHE A 740 -3.58 -16.57 11.17
N TYR A 741 -2.98 -16.94 12.29
CA TYR A 741 -1.56 -17.27 12.43
C TYR A 741 -1.31 -18.07 13.71
N ASP A 742 -1.78 -19.32 13.75
CA ASP A 742 -1.59 -20.25 14.88
C ASP A 742 -0.53 -21.28 14.54
#